data_540e30acceb2023bcbb0e8f90c72779a
#
_entry.id   540e30acceb2023bcbb0e8f90c72779a
#
_cell.length_a   1.000
_cell.length_b   1.000
_cell.length_c   1.000
_cell.angle_alpha   90.00
_cell.angle_beta   90.00
_cell.angle_gamma   90.00
#
_symmetry.space_group_name_H-M   'P 1'
#
loop_
_entity.id
_entity.type
_entity.pdbx_description
1 polymer ?
#
loop_
_entity_poly.entity_id
_entity_poly.type
_entity_poly.pdbx_seq_one_letter_code
_entity_poly.pdbx_strand_id
1 'polypeptide(L)'
;MKKLLALVLCLCMLMSVTAFADGGFTPGTYEGTGDGFGGAIKAVVTVDEKVITAIELTGEGETPAIGGAAIPELQEAYVGKASADEVDGVTGATLTSTGVKEAVEKALAQAAAGSAAAAPAGKELSFTAGTYEATAEGYNGPVTISVTYTDKAISSIDVVKSAETGHVGDLAFVLMIPDMIEVNGSGVDAISGATFTSRALRSAVNDTAEMAGCSDLDAFKAAKKEVTAHAPVELEYDVVVVGAGGAGIAAAAQAAQDGHTVLVIEKNAEVGGNTLVSGGQYQSVMPYLVWDPADPDATTGVYAHNGETYDKVKSVQGCIDELKMILNWSEEPFDEAYYKDHEFVAGDALELSKHGVHAEYLPVLKELKSEIQAYLDWAQPKLDAGTAENQLTLFSTLNLHIFQTYYGGLRQSADKSQWIYGDVNLVSQFIRDGQGLKEWLEDQGATFIENTQPTLIGALWYRENEFIGSTIDLDGDGEPEMGRWGSYFAAPMSTIYKANEKNNIMIRTTVTDLILEDGRVTGVKGTYYDGTPVTVKAAKGVVLATGGYAANIDMVLENNVYWSTEYLSTATKTTNRSSLKGDGIRMAQAVGAATTGLGFTQLMPISWVDNGNLAFGGGNYACWINPETGHRFVDEGSERDVLSLAEFRNGIEVNGTKGVFLEFYNAAQMMPAPMQLADGDYEGRYYRRTIAELPELFEKLGIKADPATVIETIRAYDMAVMGQSEYPDVGKAIASRTVGNVEMNEDGTYKVDTYDLDNTLLTIRLMAPSTHHTMGGVVVDVNRHVLDESGNIIPGLYAAGEVTGGIHGGNRLGGNAIVEIFVSGRTAAKAITEDNK
;
A
#
# COMPACT_ATOMS: atom_id res chain seq x y z
N MET A 1 -33.95 47.54 -25.35
CA MET A 1 -33.98 47.21 -23.93
C MET A 1 -33.28 45.90 -23.57
N LYS A 2 -33.40 44.78 -24.31
CA LYS A 2 -32.71 43.51 -23.98
C LYS A 2 -31.17 43.55 -24.10
N LYS A 3 -30.60 44.40 -24.97
CA LYS A 3 -29.12 44.57 -25.08
C LYS A 3 -28.54 45.51 -24.02
N LEU A 4 -29.35 46.38 -23.43
CA LEU A 4 -28.91 47.28 -22.34
C LEU A 4 -28.91 46.51 -20.99
N LEU A 5 -29.79 45.54 -20.82
CA LEU A 5 -29.85 44.71 -19.60
C LEU A 5 -28.66 43.71 -19.53
N ALA A 6 -28.26 43.16 -20.70
CA ALA A 6 -27.07 42.29 -20.78
C ALA A 6 -25.74 43.07 -20.50
N LEU A 7 -25.66 44.35 -20.87
CA LEU A 7 -24.49 45.17 -20.61
C LEU A 7 -24.39 45.59 -19.13
N VAL A 8 -25.53 45.78 -18.45
CA VAL A 8 -25.57 46.09 -17.03
C VAL A 8 -25.25 44.86 -16.16
N LEU A 9 -25.71 43.66 -16.56
CA LEU A 9 -25.32 42.41 -15.90
C LEU A 9 -23.81 42.09 -16.10
N CYS A 10 -23.26 42.33 -17.29
CA CYS A 10 -21.82 42.18 -17.52
C CYS A 10 -20.98 43.21 -16.78
N LEU A 11 -21.51 44.42 -16.60
CA LEU A 11 -20.78 45.46 -15.85
C LEU A 11 -20.82 45.24 -14.33
N CYS A 12 -21.91 44.63 -13.82
CA CYS A 12 -21.97 44.21 -12.40
C CYS A 12 -21.05 42.99 -12.09
N MET A 13 -20.85 42.05 -13.06
CA MET A 13 -19.89 40.96 -12.93
C MET A 13 -18.44 41.43 -13.07
N LEU A 14 -18.17 42.55 -13.76
CA LEU A 14 -16.83 43.13 -13.90
C LEU A 14 -16.38 44.04 -12.74
N MET A 15 -17.31 44.38 -11.81
CA MET A 15 -16.94 45.17 -10.62
C MET A 15 -16.62 44.30 -9.39
N SER A 16 -16.86 43.01 -9.43
CA SER A 16 -16.50 42.12 -8.33
C SER A 16 -15.10 41.49 -8.41
N VAL A 17 -14.34 41.72 -9.49
CA VAL A 17 -13.01 41.10 -9.71
C VAL A 17 -11.83 42.04 -9.44
N THR A 18 -12.08 43.33 -9.11
CA THR A 18 -10.95 44.30 -8.95
C THR A 18 -10.72 44.82 -7.53
N ALA A 19 -11.27 44.20 -6.50
CA ALA A 19 -11.13 44.66 -5.11
C ALA A 19 -10.03 43.92 -4.26
N PHE A 20 -9.38 42.90 -4.79
CA PHE A 20 -8.43 42.11 -3.98
C PHE A 20 -6.94 42.24 -4.36
N ALA A 21 -6.58 43.25 -5.14
CA ALA A 21 -5.19 43.34 -5.62
C ALA A 21 -4.21 44.06 -4.67
N ASP A 22 -4.66 44.76 -3.60
CA ASP A 22 -3.75 45.53 -2.72
C ASP A 22 -4.26 45.78 -1.28
N GLY A 23 -5.30 45.11 -0.80
CA GLY A 23 -5.79 45.27 0.57
C GLY A 23 -5.69 43.95 1.34
N GLY A 24 -4.78 43.84 2.28
CA GLY A 24 -4.70 42.71 3.21
C GLY A 24 -5.95 42.59 4.09
N PHE A 25 -6.14 41.44 4.72
CA PHE A 25 -7.19 41.24 5.71
C PHE A 25 -6.85 41.96 7.03
N THR A 26 -7.87 42.33 7.75
CA THR A 26 -7.69 42.69 9.17
C THR A 26 -7.61 41.37 9.93
N PRO A 27 -6.48 41.05 10.62
CA PRO A 27 -6.37 39.82 11.39
C PRO A 27 -7.50 39.69 12.41
N GLY A 28 -8.13 38.51 12.42
CA GLY A 28 -9.31 38.25 13.28
C GLY A 28 -10.09 37.04 12.79
N THR A 29 -11.18 36.74 13.50
CA THR A 29 -12.12 35.67 13.17
C THR A 29 -13.44 36.25 12.68
N TYR A 30 -13.95 35.72 11.57
CA TYR A 30 -15.12 36.21 10.86
C TYR A 30 -16.09 35.07 10.55
N GLU A 31 -17.39 35.36 10.52
CA GLU A 31 -18.40 34.34 10.25
C GLU A 31 -19.13 34.64 8.94
N GLY A 32 -19.40 33.57 8.17
CA GLY A 32 -20.23 33.63 6.98
C GLY A 32 -21.17 32.44 6.88
N THR A 33 -22.22 32.57 6.10
CA THR A 33 -23.17 31.47 5.85
C THR A 33 -23.46 31.36 4.36
N GLY A 34 -23.59 30.13 3.86
CA GLY A 34 -24.00 29.82 2.49
C GLY A 34 -25.01 28.69 2.47
N ASP A 35 -25.67 28.48 1.34
CA ASP A 35 -26.71 27.45 1.18
C ASP A 35 -26.12 26.18 0.58
N GLY A 36 -26.06 25.09 1.37
CA GLY A 36 -25.66 23.76 0.96
C GLY A 36 -26.84 22.94 0.43
N PHE A 37 -26.61 21.61 0.21
CA PHE A 37 -27.66 20.70 -0.24
C PHE A 37 -28.69 20.42 0.84
N GLY A 38 -28.27 20.24 2.09
CA GLY A 38 -29.11 19.88 3.21
C GLY A 38 -29.56 21.08 4.07
N GLY A 39 -29.12 22.30 3.74
CA GLY A 39 -29.42 23.52 4.50
C GLY A 39 -28.25 24.50 4.57
N ALA A 40 -28.35 25.44 5.54
CA ALA A 40 -27.30 26.44 5.71
C ALA A 40 -26.00 25.84 6.22
N ILE A 41 -24.90 26.23 5.58
CA ILE A 41 -23.54 25.94 6.01
C ILE A 41 -22.96 27.21 6.65
N LYS A 42 -22.37 27.06 7.83
CA LYS A 42 -21.69 28.14 8.53
C LYS A 42 -20.19 27.95 8.39
N ALA A 43 -19.46 29.02 8.06
CA ALA A 43 -18.00 29.08 8.09
C ALA A 43 -17.55 30.10 9.15
N VAL A 44 -16.68 29.69 10.05
CA VAL A 44 -15.94 30.56 10.98
C VAL A 44 -14.49 30.60 10.52
N VAL A 45 -14.07 31.72 9.97
CA VAL A 45 -12.78 31.88 9.27
C VAL A 45 -11.88 32.81 10.08
N THR A 46 -10.71 32.29 10.46
CA THR A 46 -9.66 33.10 11.08
C THR A 46 -8.62 33.45 10.03
N VAL A 47 -8.27 34.72 9.92
CA VAL A 47 -7.28 35.25 8.96
C VAL A 47 -6.17 36.01 9.66
N ASP A 48 -4.98 35.95 9.07
CA ASP A 48 -3.93 36.96 9.27
C ASP A 48 -4.05 38.08 8.22
N GLU A 49 -2.99 38.87 8.02
CA GLU A 49 -3.01 39.95 7.04
C GLU A 49 -3.10 39.47 5.57
N LYS A 50 -2.96 38.14 5.29
CA LYS A 50 -2.80 37.61 3.94
C LYS A 50 -3.67 36.44 3.61
N VAL A 51 -3.85 35.48 4.55
CA VAL A 51 -4.46 34.17 4.28
C VAL A 51 -5.36 33.70 5.42
N ILE A 52 -6.17 32.71 5.14
CA ILE A 52 -6.94 31.97 6.15
C ILE A 52 -5.94 31.14 6.95
N THR A 53 -5.86 31.38 8.26
CA THR A 53 -5.00 30.63 9.18
C THR A 53 -5.74 29.48 9.86
N ALA A 54 -7.08 29.60 10.00
CA ALA A 54 -7.94 28.54 10.47
C ALA A 54 -9.36 28.72 9.92
N ILE A 55 -10.10 27.63 9.77
CA ILE A 55 -11.50 27.65 9.36
C ILE A 55 -12.25 26.51 10.03
N GLU A 56 -13.46 26.79 10.48
CA GLU A 56 -14.41 25.79 10.98
C GLU A 56 -15.67 25.88 10.12
N LEU A 57 -16.07 24.71 9.59
CA LEU A 57 -17.26 24.57 8.75
C LEU A 57 -18.29 23.69 9.45
N THR A 58 -19.54 24.17 9.55
CA THR A 58 -20.65 23.40 10.09
C THR A 58 -21.81 23.38 9.12
N GLY A 59 -22.39 22.21 8.86
CA GLY A 59 -23.56 22.00 8.00
C GLY A 59 -24.42 20.85 8.54
N GLU A 60 -25.15 21.10 9.63
CA GLU A 60 -25.92 20.06 10.37
C GLU A 60 -26.99 19.37 9.52
N GLY A 61 -27.45 20.01 8.45
CA GLY A 61 -28.46 19.44 7.55
C GLY A 61 -27.88 18.63 6.39
N GLU A 62 -26.59 18.63 6.21
CA GLU A 62 -25.95 17.96 5.07
C GLU A 62 -26.06 16.43 5.15
N THR A 63 -26.17 15.79 3.97
CA THR A 63 -26.22 14.32 3.87
C THR A 63 -24.94 13.72 4.42
N PRO A 64 -24.94 12.90 5.49
CA PRO A 64 -23.72 12.47 6.16
C PRO A 64 -22.67 11.80 5.26
N ALA A 65 -23.13 11.03 4.25
CA ALA A 65 -22.25 10.30 3.34
C ALA A 65 -21.72 11.12 2.15
N ILE A 66 -22.25 12.31 1.90
CA ILE A 66 -21.92 13.14 0.73
C ILE A 66 -21.46 14.53 1.20
N GLY A 67 -22.39 15.40 1.55
CA GLY A 67 -22.09 16.76 2.01
C GLY A 67 -21.35 16.79 3.34
N GLY A 68 -21.79 15.97 4.30
CA GLY A 68 -21.14 15.82 5.60
C GLY A 68 -19.70 15.27 5.49
N ALA A 69 -19.43 14.39 4.53
CA ALA A 69 -18.08 13.90 4.25
C ALA A 69 -17.19 14.94 3.54
N ALA A 70 -17.78 15.84 2.74
CA ALA A 70 -17.05 16.88 2.02
C ALA A 70 -16.64 18.08 2.91
N ILE A 71 -17.37 18.37 3.98
CA ILE A 71 -17.10 19.50 4.87
C ILE A 71 -15.69 19.46 5.48
N PRO A 72 -15.21 18.34 6.05
CA PRO A 72 -13.84 18.27 6.60
C PRO A 72 -12.76 18.47 5.52
N GLU A 73 -12.97 17.94 4.32
CA GLU A 73 -12.03 18.08 3.21
C GLU A 73 -11.93 19.52 2.74
N LEU A 74 -13.06 20.20 2.58
CA LEU A 74 -13.13 21.62 2.24
C LEU A 74 -12.52 22.48 3.34
N GLN A 75 -12.75 22.16 4.61
CA GLN A 75 -12.16 22.85 5.74
C GLN A 75 -10.63 22.83 5.69
N GLU A 76 -10.04 21.68 5.39
CA GLU A 76 -8.60 21.55 5.26
C GLU A 76 -8.07 22.30 4.03
N ALA A 77 -8.78 22.24 2.90
CA ALA A 77 -8.38 22.87 1.65
C ALA A 77 -8.34 24.42 1.72
N TYR A 78 -9.15 25.04 2.56
CA TYR A 78 -9.19 26.50 2.70
C TYR A 78 -8.06 27.08 3.55
N VAL A 79 -7.40 26.31 4.40
CA VAL A 79 -6.29 26.81 5.21
C VAL A 79 -5.12 27.20 4.31
N GLY A 80 -4.56 28.39 4.52
CA GLY A 80 -3.49 28.94 3.71
C GLY A 80 -3.94 29.67 2.44
N LYS A 81 -5.26 29.74 2.16
CA LYS A 81 -5.82 30.43 0.99
C LYS A 81 -6.13 31.89 1.28
N ALA A 82 -5.97 32.73 0.25
CA ALA A 82 -6.31 34.16 0.32
C ALA A 82 -7.70 34.48 -0.28
N SER A 83 -8.30 33.53 -0.97
CA SER A 83 -9.60 33.68 -1.65
C SER A 83 -10.37 32.37 -1.62
N ALA A 84 -11.70 32.46 -1.58
CA ALA A 84 -12.56 31.29 -1.70
C ALA A 84 -12.50 30.64 -3.10
N ASP A 85 -12.06 31.35 -4.11
CA ASP A 85 -11.87 30.85 -5.47
C ASP A 85 -10.64 29.94 -5.65
N GLU A 86 -9.78 29.84 -4.65
CA GLU A 86 -8.57 29.01 -4.70
C GLU A 86 -8.82 27.55 -4.30
N VAL A 87 -10.05 27.21 -3.92
CA VAL A 87 -10.42 25.86 -3.52
C VAL A 87 -11.47 25.31 -4.49
N ASP A 88 -11.12 24.18 -5.12
CA ASP A 88 -12.05 23.43 -5.97
C ASP A 88 -13.09 22.69 -5.13
N GLY A 89 -14.29 22.51 -5.69
CA GLY A 89 -15.35 21.77 -5.01
C GLY A 89 -15.06 20.27 -4.97
N VAL A 90 -15.54 19.62 -3.90
CA VAL A 90 -15.45 18.16 -3.76
C VAL A 90 -16.39 17.47 -4.74
N THR A 91 -15.84 16.55 -5.53
CA THR A 91 -16.60 15.81 -6.54
C THR A 91 -17.74 15.01 -5.90
N GLY A 92 -18.95 15.15 -6.45
CA GLY A 92 -20.16 14.52 -5.91
C GLY A 92 -20.87 15.32 -4.81
N ALA A 93 -20.22 16.35 -4.22
CA ALA A 93 -20.81 17.23 -3.21
C ALA A 93 -20.88 18.69 -3.69
N THR A 94 -21.24 18.91 -4.97
CA THR A 94 -21.18 20.22 -5.63
C THR A 94 -21.99 21.31 -4.92
N LEU A 95 -23.20 21.01 -4.46
CA LEU A 95 -24.03 22.00 -3.76
C LEU A 95 -23.49 22.33 -2.38
N THR A 96 -22.98 21.37 -1.63
CA THR A 96 -22.28 21.58 -0.35
C THR A 96 -21.04 22.43 -0.56
N SER A 97 -20.23 22.12 -1.56
CA SER A 97 -19.01 22.87 -1.92
C SER A 97 -19.33 24.32 -2.30
N THR A 98 -20.40 24.55 -3.05
CA THR A 98 -20.89 25.89 -3.40
C THR A 98 -21.32 26.67 -2.16
N GLY A 99 -22.07 26.05 -1.24
CA GLY A 99 -22.47 26.67 0.02
C GLY A 99 -21.29 26.98 0.94
N VAL A 100 -20.30 26.11 1.02
CA VAL A 100 -19.05 26.37 1.75
C VAL A 100 -18.33 27.57 1.15
N LYS A 101 -18.16 27.60 -0.18
CA LYS A 101 -17.50 28.71 -0.87
C LYS A 101 -18.19 30.04 -0.59
N GLU A 102 -19.51 30.10 -0.69
CA GLU A 102 -20.32 31.29 -0.39
C GLU A 102 -20.16 31.74 1.08
N ALA A 103 -20.13 30.78 2.02
CA ALA A 103 -19.91 31.08 3.44
C ALA A 103 -18.51 31.67 3.67
N VAL A 104 -17.46 31.10 3.05
CA VAL A 104 -16.09 31.61 3.14
C VAL A 104 -15.95 33.00 2.51
N GLU A 105 -16.56 33.25 1.32
CA GLU A 105 -16.56 34.57 0.68
C GLU A 105 -17.15 35.64 1.57
N LYS A 106 -18.26 35.36 2.25
CA LYS A 106 -18.92 36.30 3.17
C LYS A 106 -18.05 36.58 4.41
N ALA A 107 -17.36 35.61 4.94
CA ALA A 107 -16.44 35.79 6.05
C ALA A 107 -15.21 36.62 5.64
N LEU A 108 -14.61 36.34 4.50
CA LEU A 108 -13.47 37.11 3.95
C LEU A 108 -13.83 38.53 3.57
N ALA A 109 -15.07 38.78 3.08
CA ALA A 109 -15.56 40.12 2.83
C ALA A 109 -15.65 40.98 4.12
N GLN A 110 -16.00 40.38 5.26
CA GLN A 110 -15.97 41.06 6.56
C GLN A 110 -14.54 41.31 7.01
N ALA A 111 -13.61 40.39 6.80
CA ALA A 111 -12.20 40.55 7.11
C ALA A 111 -11.56 41.73 6.31
N ALA A 112 -11.93 41.86 5.05
CA ALA A 112 -11.50 43.00 4.21
C ALA A 112 -12.12 44.33 4.64
N ALA A 113 -13.36 44.30 5.20
CA ALA A 113 -14.05 45.49 5.71
C ALA A 113 -13.62 45.92 7.14
N GLY A 114 -12.80 45.12 7.80
CA GLY A 114 -12.28 45.43 9.14
C GLY A 114 -13.25 45.25 10.31
N SER A 115 -14.32 44.48 10.13
CA SER A 115 -15.29 44.16 11.21
C SER A 115 -15.06 42.75 11.74
N ALA A 116 -14.09 42.55 12.63
CA ALA A 116 -13.88 41.27 13.30
C ALA A 116 -15.02 40.95 14.29
N ALA A 117 -15.54 39.76 14.20
CA ALA A 117 -16.31 39.23 15.32
C ALA A 117 -15.35 39.07 16.52
N ALA A 118 -15.75 39.52 17.69
CA ALA A 118 -14.91 39.33 18.88
C ALA A 118 -14.70 37.83 19.08
N ALA A 119 -13.41 37.39 19.06
CA ALA A 119 -13.07 36.04 19.45
C ALA A 119 -13.70 35.76 20.82
N PRO A 120 -14.45 34.65 20.99
CA PRO A 120 -14.97 34.32 22.30
C PRO A 120 -13.79 34.20 23.25
N ALA A 121 -13.78 35.06 24.30
CA ALA A 121 -12.84 34.91 25.40
C ALA A 121 -12.99 33.47 25.90
N GLY A 122 -11.94 32.63 25.77
CA GLY A 122 -11.99 31.23 26.04
C GLY A 122 -12.62 30.98 27.41
N LYS A 123 -13.82 30.39 27.44
CA LYS A 123 -14.41 29.89 28.66
C LYS A 123 -13.46 28.79 29.17
N GLU A 124 -13.06 28.96 30.43
CA GLU A 124 -12.32 27.90 31.11
C GLU A 124 -13.15 26.63 31.05
N LEU A 125 -12.63 25.56 30.41
CA LEU A 125 -13.35 24.29 30.28
C LEU A 125 -13.59 23.69 31.68
N SER A 126 -14.73 23.07 31.88
CA SER A 126 -15.03 22.33 33.10
C SER A 126 -15.61 20.96 32.77
N PHE A 127 -15.30 19.99 33.62
CA PHE A 127 -15.69 18.60 33.47
C PHE A 127 -16.21 18.06 34.80
N THR A 128 -16.97 16.99 34.74
CA THR A 128 -17.20 16.12 35.88
C THR A 128 -15.96 15.25 36.08
N ALA A 129 -15.25 15.46 37.19
CA ALA A 129 -14.02 14.70 37.46
C ALA A 129 -14.33 13.19 37.55
N GLY A 130 -13.49 12.38 36.90
CA GLY A 130 -13.64 10.94 36.80
C GLY A 130 -12.90 10.36 35.61
N THR A 131 -12.97 9.04 35.47
CA THR A 131 -12.38 8.28 34.36
C THR A 131 -13.52 7.75 33.49
N TYR A 132 -13.41 7.96 32.19
CA TYR A 132 -14.42 7.59 31.19
C TYR A 132 -13.75 6.80 30.07
N GLU A 133 -14.42 5.75 29.59
CA GLU A 133 -13.95 4.94 28.48
C GLU A 133 -14.82 5.15 27.24
N ALA A 134 -14.17 5.20 26.07
CA ALA A 134 -14.84 5.22 24.77
C ALA A 134 -14.07 4.41 23.74
N THR A 135 -14.78 3.96 22.70
CA THR A 135 -14.24 3.14 21.62
C THR A 135 -14.62 3.77 20.28
N ALA A 136 -13.65 3.90 19.37
CA ALA A 136 -13.90 4.33 18.00
C ALA A 136 -13.15 3.43 16.99
N GLU A 137 -13.62 3.38 15.74
CA GLU A 137 -13.03 2.55 14.70
C GLU A 137 -11.72 3.13 14.19
N GLY A 138 -10.65 2.35 14.34
CA GLY A 138 -9.31 2.63 13.79
C GLY A 138 -9.09 2.01 12.42
N TYR A 139 -7.82 1.80 12.08
CA TYR A 139 -7.41 1.19 10.80
C TYR A 139 -7.57 -0.35 10.84
N ASN A 140 -7.04 -1.00 11.86
CA ASN A 140 -7.10 -2.47 12.03
C ASN A 140 -8.23 -2.94 12.96
N GLY A 141 -9.05 -2.05 13.44
CA GLY A 141 -10.17 -2.38 14.33
C GLY A 141 -10.41 -1.34 15.41
N PRO A 142 -11.24 -1.70 16.41
CA PRO A 142 -11.62 -0.78 17.46
C PRO A 142 -10.44 -0.34 18.32
N VAL A 143 -10.33 0.98 18.54
CA VAL A 143 -9.44 1.62 19.51
C VAL A 143 -10.25 2.03 20.73
N THR A 144 -9.95 1.45 21.88
CA THR A 144 -10.57 1.79 23.16
C THR A 144 -9.58 2.57 24.02
N ILE A 145 -10.00 3.73 24.49
CA ILE A 145 -9.21 4.57 25.39
C ILE A 145 -9.95 4.82 26.71
N SER A 146 -9.16 5.13 27.73
CA SER A 146 -9.63 5.59 29.04
C SER A 146 -9.07 6.99 29.31
N VAL A 147 -9.94 7.98 29.53
CA VAL A 147 -9.53 9.36 29.80
C VAL A 147 -9.94 9.75 31.20
N THR A 148 -8.97 10.24 31.97
CA THR A 148 -9.21 10.78 33.30
C THR A 148 -9.28 12.30 33.27
N TYR A 149 -10.37 12.86 33.72
CA TYR A 149 -10.59 14.30 33.87
C TYR A 149 -10.53 14.74 35.32
N THR A 150 -9.92 15.91 35.56
CA THR A 150 -10.15 16.75 36.73
C THR A 150 -11.40 17.58 36.49
N ASP A 151 -11.74 18.50 37.41
CA ASP A 151 -12.82 19.48 37.19
C ASP A 151 -12.53 20.52 36.08
N LYS A 152 -11.27 20.59 35.58
CA LYS A 152 -10.83 21.59 34.60
C LYS A 152 -10.05 21.05 33.41
N ALA A 153 -9.48 19.87 33.49
CA ALA A 153 -8.52 19.41 32.49
C ALA A 153 -8.47 17.90 32.36
N ILE A 154 -7.97 17.44 31.19
CA ILE A 154 -7.49 16.08 30.99
C ILE A 154 -6.29 15.84 31.92
N SER A 155 -6.34 14.78 32.71
CA SER A 155 -5.24 14.34 33.59
C SER A 155 -4.40 13.22 32.95
N SER A 156 -5.06 12.24 32.29
CA SER A 156 -4.40 11.19 31.51
C SER A 156 -5.31 10.70 30.39
N ILE A 157 -4.68 10.14 29.35
CA ILE A 157 -5.32 9.37 28.29
C ILE A 157 -4.53 8.06 28.18
N ASP A 158 -5.19 6.93 28.41
CA ASP A 158 -4.58 5.61 28.40
C ASP A 158 -5.22 4.75 27.32
N VAL A 159 -4.43 4.07 26.48
CA VAL A 159 -4.92 3.13 25.48
C VAL A 159 -5.23 1.80 26.16
N VAL A 160 -6.51 1.44 26.26
CA VAL A 160 -6.97 0.21 26.91
C VAL A 160 -6.88 -0.98 25.96
N LYS A 161 -7.25 -0.76 24.69
CA LYS A 161 -7.22 -1.80 23.66
C LYS A 161 -6.98 -1.18 22.29
N SER A 162 -6.06 -1.77 21.55
CA SER A 162 -5.78 -1.41 20.16
C SER A 162 -5.26 -2.63 19.40
N ALA A 163 -5.59 -2.73 18.12
CA ALA A 163 -5.00 -3.68 17.17
C ALA A 163 -4.25 -2.94 16.06
N GLU A 164 -3.93 -1.67 16.28
CA GLU A 164 -3.24 -0.84 15.30
C GLU A 164 -1.81 -1.35 15.02
N THR A 165 -1.35 -1.12 13.78
CA THR A 165 -0.02 -1.55 13.37
C THR A 165 1.06 -0.81 14.14
N GLY A 166 1.97 -1.54 14.77
CA GLY A 166 3.15 -0.98 15.42
C GLY A 166 3.99 -0.15 14.44
N HIS A 167 4.59 0.95 14.93
CA HIS A 167 5.35 1.93 14.16
C HIS A 167 4.56 2.62 13.01
N VAL A 168 3.24 2.48 12.99
CA VAL A 168 2.34 3.15 12.03
C VAL A 168 1.16 3.78 12.76
N GLY A 169 0.19 2.97 13.18
CA GLY A 169 -1.03 3.45 13.84
C GLY A 169 -0.78 3.90 15.27
N ASP A 170 0.02 3.16 16.01
CA ASP A 170 0.39 3.47 17.40
C ASP A 170 1.09 4.82 17.58
N LEU A 171 1.73 5.35 16.53
CA LEU A 171 2.30 6.70 16.54
C LEU A 171 1.28 7.80 16.84
N ALA A 172 0.01 7.59 16.50
CA ALA A 172 -1.06 8.51 16.88
C ALA A 172 -1.18 8.60 18.41
N PHE A 173 -0.99 7.49 19.12
CA PHE A 173 -1.05 7.49 20.57
C PHE A 173 0.18 8.18 21.18
N VAL A 174 1.37 7.84 20.67
CA VAL A 174 2.64 8.38 21.18
C VAL A 174 2.74 9.89 21.00
N LEU A 175 2.30 10.40 19.83
CA LEU A 175 2.51 11.82 19.47
C LEU A 175 1.30 12.71 19.80
N MET A 176 0.06 12.22 19.61
CA MET A 176 -1.12 13.06 19.82
C MET A 176 -1.58 13.11 21.28
N ILE A 177 -1.44 12.03 22.06
CA ILE A 177 -1.90 12.00 23.46
C ILE A 177 -1.21 13.08 24.31
N PRO A 178 0.13 13.24 24.29
CA PRO A 178 0.78 14.35 25.00
C PRO A 178 0.28 15.72 24.58
N ASP A 179 0.11 15.93 23.27
CA ASP A 179 -0.38 17.20 22.74
C ASP A 179 -1.83 17.46 23.15
N MET A 180 -2.73 16.45 23.15
CA MET A 180 -4.11 16.58 23.61
C MET A 180 -4.18 16.96 25.11
N ILE A 181 -3.33 16.36 25.95
CA ILE A 181 -3.23 16.71 27.37
C ILE A 181 -2.73 18.16 27.53
N GLU A 182 -1.70 18.54 26.79
CA GLU A 182 -1.11 19.88 26.84
C GLU A 182 -2.11 20.99 26.48
N VAL A 183 -2.87 20.79 25.39
CA VAL A 183 -3.85 21.79 24.93
C VAL A 183 -5.20 21.65 25.63
N ASN A 184 -5.37 20.64 26.46
CA ASN A 184 -6.64 20.30 27.12
C ASN A 184 -7.80 20.12 26.13
N GLY A 185 -7.56 19.36 25.05
CA GLY A 185 -8.54 19.17 23.98
C GLY A 185 -8.12 18.19 22.91
N SER A 186 -8.96 17.99 21.90
CA SER A 186 -8.75 16.98 20.85
C SER A 186 -8.36 17.53 19.46
N GLY A 187 -8.26 18.86 19.29
CA GLY A 187 -8.02 19.50 17.99
C GLY A 187 -6.58 19.45 17.49
N VAL A 188 -5.73 18.60 18.08
CA VAL A 188 -4.33 18.41 17.70
C VAL A 188 -4.22 17.77 16.30
N ASP A 189 -3.13 18.02 15.57
CA ASP A 189 -2.98 17.55 14.21
C ASP A 189 -2.91 16.02 14.11
N ALA A 190 -3.49 15.49 13.03
CA ALA A 190 -3.39 14.07 12.72
C ALA A 190 -1.97 13.69 12.30
N ILE A 191 -1.55 12.49 12.65
CA ILE A 191 -0.22 11.98 12.28
C ILE A 191 -0.25 11.48 10.84
N SER A 192 0.63 12.05 10.01
CA SER A 192 0.80 11.62 8.62
C SER A 192 1.14 10.13 8.57
N GLY A 193 0.40 9.38 7.74
CA GLY A 193 0.53 7.92 7.64
C GLY A 193 -0.26 7.12 8.70
N ALA A 194 -0.80 7.77 9.75
CA ALA A 194 -1.65 7.16 10.78
C ALA A 194 -3.04 7.84 10.86
N THR A 195 -3.58 8.30 9.74
CA THR A 195 -4.77 9.16 9.67
C THR A 195 -6.02 8.53 10.28
N PHE A 196 -6.24 7.23 10.03
CA PHE A 196 -7.41 6.52 10.57
C PHE A 196 -7.33 6.39 12.09
N THR A 197 -6.18 5.96 12.61
CA THR A 197 -5.95 5.86 14.06
C THR A 197 -6.03 7.23 14.74
N SER A 198 -5.47 8.28 14.11
CA SER A 198 -5.58 9.67 14.60
C SER A 198 -7.03 10.11 14.71
N ARG A 199 -7.86 9.77 13.71
CA ARG A 199 -9.29 10.07 13.71
C ARG A 199 -10.03 9.28 14.81
N ALA A 200 -9.74 7.99 14.95
CA ALA A 200 -10.31 7.16 15.99
C ALA A 200 -9.98 7.68 17.40
N LEU A 201 -8.71 8.05 17.63
CA LEU A 201 -8.27 8.64 18.89
C LEU A 201 -9.03 9.94 19.20
N ARG A 202 -9.12 10.86 18.22
CA ARG A 202 -9.89 12.10 18.39
C ARG A 202 -11.36 11.82 18.69
N SER A 203 -11.99 10.90 17.96
CA SER A 203 -13.40 10.54 18.18
C SER A 203 -13.62 10.02 19.60
N ALA A 204 -12.84 9.05 20.02
CA ALA A 204 -12.96 8.46 21.34
C ALA A 204 -12.69 9.48 22.47
N VAL A 205 -11.70 10.39 22.30
CA VAL A 205 -11.46 11.49 23.27
C VAL A 205 -12.64 12.45 23.31
N ASN A 206 -13.27 12.78 22.17
CA ASN A 206 -14.46 13.62 22.12
C ASN A 206 -15.64 12.97 22.88
N ASP A 207 -15.85 11.68 22.67
CA ASP A 207 -16.94 10.94 23.32
C ASP A 207 -16.73 10.90 24.85
N THR A 208 -15.50 10.71 25.31
CA THR A 208 -15.21 10.78 26.77
C THR A 208 -15.40 12.19 27.33
N ALA A 209 -15.07 13.24 26.58
CA ALA A 209 -15.29 14.62 27.00
C ALA A 209 -16.79 14.94 27.09
N GLU A 210 -17.62 14.44 26.18
CA GLU A 210 -19.06 14.53 26.25
C GLU A 210 -19.61 13.78 27.46
N MET A 211 -19.16 12.55 27.71
CA MET A 211 -19.54 11.78 28.91
C MET A 211 -19.15 12.48 30.22
N ALA A 212 -18.01 13.18 30.23
CA ALA A 212 -17.55 13.98 31.36
C ALA A 212 -18.32 15.32 31.51
N GLY A 213 -19.29 15.62 30.65
CA GLY A 213 -20.06 16.84 30.66
C GLY A 213 -19.22 18.09 30.38
N CYS A 214 -18.33 18.03 29.39
CA CYS A 214 -17.52 19.17 28.96
C CYS A 214 -18.39 20.42 28.74
N SER A 215 -18.04 21.53 29.41
CA SER A 215 -18.82 22.76 29.37
C SER A 215 -18.87 23.45 28.01
N ASP A 216 -17.90 23.17 27.15
CA ASP A 216 -17.81 23.70 25.79
C ASP A 216 -17.04 22.67 24.92
N LEU A 217 -17.79 21.75 24.32
CA LEU A 217 -17.23 20.67 23.52
C LEU A 217 -16.62 21.17 22.21
N ASP A 218 -17.13 22.27 21.65
CA ASP A 218 -16.61 22.86 20.43
C ASP A 218 -15.24 23.50 20.68
N ALA A 219 -15.09 24.24 21.77
CA ALA A 219 -13.81 24.76 22.20
C ALA A 219 -12.81 23.62 22.49
N PHE A 220 -13.25 22.52 23.07
CA PHE A 220 -12.44 21.32 23.31
C PHE A 220 -11.95 20.70 22.01
N LYS A 221 -12.83 20.54 21.00
CA LYS A 221 -12.52 20.01 19.68
C LYS A 221 -11.63 20.95 18.86
N ALA A 222 -11.69 22.25 19.12
CA ALA A 222 -10.92 23.27 18.42
C ALA A 222 -9.54 23.58 19.05
N ALA A 223 -9.29 23.03 20.26
CA ALA A 223 -8.03 23.29 20.96
C ALA A 223 -6.84 22.70 20.21
N LYS A 224 -5.98 23.57 19.67
CA LYS A 224 -4.81 23.21 18.86
C LYS A 224 -3.52 23.59 19.58
N LYS A 225 -2.48 22.79 19.34
CA LYS A 225 -1.12 23.18 19.71
C LYS A 225 -0.62 24.17 18.65
N GLU A 226 -0.21 25.34 19.11
CA GLU A 226 0.45 26.29 18.23
C GLU A 226 1.85 25.78 17.87
N VAL A 227 2.09 25.54 16.59
CA VAL A 227 3.43 25.24 16.05
C VAL A 227 3.94 26.49 15.35
N THR A 228 5.17 26.86 15.66
CA THR A 228 5.82 28.03 15.06
C THR A 228 7.02 27.59 14.26
N ALA A 229 7.04 27.97 12.99
CA ALA A 229 8.20 27.73 12.12
C ALA A 229 9.47 28.39 12.71
N HIS A 230 10.56 27.65 12.66
CA HIS A 230 11.87 28.14 13.06
C HIS A 230 12.62 28.80 11.88
N ALA A 231 13.81 29.30 12.14
CA ALA A 231 14.70 29.79 11.09
C ALA A 231 15.00 28.66 10.09
N PRO A 232 15.17 28.98 8.78
CA PRO A 232 15.50 28.01 7.77
C PRO A 232 16.71 27.15 8.16
N VAL A 233 16.60 25.85 7.91
CA VAL A 233 17.65 24.86 8.16
C VAL A 233 18.38 24.57 6.85
N GLU A 234 19.70 24.73 6.86
CA GLU A 234 20.59 24.38 5.75
C GLU A 234 21.53 23.26 6.17
N LEU A 235 21.54 22.15 5.42
CA LEU A 235 22.35 20.97 5.70
C LEU A 235 23.15 20.58 4.44
N GLU A 236 24.21 19.81 4.66
CA GLU A 236 25.06 19.28 3.59
C GLU A 236 25.49 17.86 3.95
N TYR A 237 25.30 16.91 3.02
CA TYR A 237 25.68 15.50 3.12
C TYR A 237 26.28 15.02 1.80
N ASP A 238 27.01 13.91 1.82
CA ASP A 238 27.45 13.27 0.58
C ASP A 238 26.25 12.77 -0.22
N VAL A 239 25.37 12.02 0.42
CA VAL A 239 24.18 11.40 -0.17
C VAL A 239 22.92 11.84 0.56
N VAL A 240 21.92 12.27 -0.19
CA VAL A 240 20.59 12.59 0.33
C VAL A 240 19.59 11.61 -0.25
N VAL A 241 18.86 10.91 0.63
CA VAL A 241 17.82 9.95 0.26
C VAL A 241 16.46 10.54 0.60
N VAL A 242 15.57 10.60 -0.38
CA VAL A 242 14.20 11.11 -0.21
C VAL A 242 13.22 9.95 -0.12
N GLY A 243 12.67 9.72 1.08
CA GLY A 243 11.80 8.61 1.43
C GLY A 243 12.53 7.53 2.24
N ALA A 244 11.95 7.14 3.38
CA ALA A 244 12.49 6.14 4.31
C ALA A 244 11.69 4.81 4.26
N GLY A 245 11.17 4.43 3.09
CA GLY A 245 10.69 3.07 2.80
C GLY A 245 11.86 2.11 2.61
N GLY A 246 11.58 0.84 2.30
CA GLY A 246 12.63 -0.19 2.14
C GLY A 246 13.74 0.19 1.16
N ALA A 247 13.39 0.79 0.00
CA ALA A 247 14.39 1.24 -0.99
C ALA A 247 15.30 2.33 -0.42
N GLY A 248 14.73 3.32 0.28
CA GLY A 248 15.50 4.43 0.84
C GLY A 248 16.42 4.00 1.98
N ILE A 249 15.93 3.14 2.88
CA ILE A 249 16.73 2.59 3.97
C ILE A 249 17.85 1.69 3.42
N ALA A 250 17.58 0.89 2.37
CA ALA A 250 18.61 0.08 1.72
C ALA A 250 19.69 0.95 1.05
N ALA A 251 19.28 2.04 0.37
CA ALA A 251 20.22 3.00 -0.23
C ALA A 251 21.07 3.68 0.84
N ALA A 252 20.44 4.14 1.92
CA ALA A 252 21.14 4.81 3.01
C ALA A 252 22.14 3.88 3.74
N ALA A 253 21.72 2.63 4.03
CA ALA A 253 22.60 1.66 4.68
C ALA A 253 23.80 1.30 3.80
N GLN A 254 23.58 1.08 2.49
CA GLN A 254 24.67 0.81 1.55
C GLN A 254 25.61 2.02 1.41
N ALA A 255 25.09 3.24 1.26
CA ALA A 255 25.90 4.44 1.18
C ALA A 255 26.72 4.67 2.46
N ALA A 256 26.16 4.37 3.63
CA ALA A 256 26.84 4.43 4.90
C ALA A 256 27.95 3.38 5.01
N GLN A 257 27.72 2.14 4.54
CA GLN A 257 28.73 1.08 4.43
C GLN A 257 29.87 1.47 3.48
N ASP A 258 29.56 2.20 2.41
CA ASP A 258 30.54 2.72 1.44
C ASP A 258 31.31 3.95 1.98
N GLY A 259 31.02 4.41 3.19
CA GLY A 259 31.76 5.48 3.89
C GLY A 259 31.25 6.89 3.62
N HIS A 260 30.04 7.05 3.06
CA HIS A 260 29.44 8.36 2.83
C HIS A 260 28.70 8.88 4.06
N THR A 261 28.62 10.22 4.19
CA THR A 261 27.66 10.84 5.08
C THR A 261 26.29 10.85 4.42
N VAL A 262 25.24 10.41 5.14
CA VAL A 262 23.90 10.17 4.60
C VAL A 262 22.84 10.89 5.41
N LEU A 263 21.93 11.58 4.73
CA LEU A 263 20.68 12.03 5.30
C LEU A 263 19.51 11.37 4.56
N VAL A 264 18.64 10.70 5.32
CA VAL A 264 17.33 10.25 4.84
C VAL A 264 16.29 11.27 5.25
N ILE A 265 15.38 11.67 4.35
CA ILE A 265 14.30 12.60 4.63
C ILE A 265 12.98 11.89 4.39
N GLU A 266 12.13 11.83 5.43
CA GLU A 266 10.83 11.15 5.42
C GLU A 266 9.71 12.11 5.82
N LYS A 267 8.63 12.13 5.04
CA LYS A 267 7.47 12.98 5.33
C LYS A 267 6.55 12.44 6.42
N ASN A 268 6.53 11.13 6.62
CA ASN A 268 5.78 10.52 7.73
C ASN A 268 6.50 10.73 9.07
N ALA A 269 5.78 10.41 10.13
CA ALA A 269 6.30 10.50 11.49
C ALA A 269 7.23 9.33 11.87
N GLU A 270 7.40 8.35 10.97
CA GLU A 270 8.25 7.19 11.15
C GLU A 270 8.69 6.63 9.80
N VAL A 271 9.79 5.91 9.78
CA VAL A 271 10.25 5.15 8.61
C VAL A 271 9.29 3.99 8.28
N GLY A 272 9.44 3.38 7.13
CA GLY A 272 8.69 2.18 6.79
C GLY A 272 7.95 2.22 5.47
N GLY A 273 7.23 3.30 5.17
CA GLY A 273 6.44 3.41 3.95
C GLY A 273 5.48 2.22 3.76
N ASN A 274 5.23 1.84 2.51
CA ASN A 274 4.42 0.64 2.20
C ASN A 274 5.13 -0.67 2.56
N THR A 275 6.46 -0.69 2.67
CA THR A 275 7.21 -1.90 3.03
C THR A 275 6.79 -2.42 4.40
N LEU A 276 6.58 -1.52 5.38
CA LEU A 276 6.19 -1.91 6.73
C LEU A 276 4.75 -2.44 6.82
N VAL A 277 3.84 -1.99 5.94
CA VAL A 277 2.44 -2.43 5.93
C VAL A 277 2.16 -3.57 4.94
N SER A 278 3.18 -4.03 4.19
CA SER A 278 3.10 -5.19 3.29
C SER A 278 3.13 -6.52 4.05
N GLY A 279 2.94 -7.65 3.34
CA GLY A 279 3.18 -8.99 3.90
C GLY A 279 4.62 -9.22 4.35
N GLY A 280 5.58 -8.56 3.71
CA GLY A 280 6.99 -8.63 4.05
C GLY A 280 7.76 -9.81 3.47
N GLN A 281 7.08 -10.81 2.91
CA GLN A 281 7.74 -11.92 2.20
C GLN A 281 8.38 -11.39 0.90
N TYR A 282 9.48 -12.02 0.50
CA TYR A 282 10.13 -11.70 -0.77
C TYR A 282 10.58 -12.94 -1.54
N GLN A 283 10.47 -12.87 -2.88
CA GLN A 283 10.92 -13.93 -3.76
C GLN A 283 12.43 -13.89 -3.95
N SER A 284 13.11 -14.97 -3.60
CA SER A 284 14.50 -15.22 -3.98
C SER A 284 14.79 -16.71 -3.98
N VAL A 285 15.47 -17.17 -5.00
CA VAL A 285 15.92 -18.55 -5.08
C VAL A 285 17.04 -18.79 -4.07
N MET A 286 16.85 -19.76 -3.16
CA MET A 286 17.88 -20.18 -2.22
C MET A 286 18.51 -21.50 -2.73
N PRO A 287 19.72 -21.48 -3.33
CA PRO A 287 20.29 -22.64 -4.02
C PRO A 287 20.45 -23.88 -3.12
N TYR A 288 20.68 -23.66 -1.83
CA TYR A 288 20.82 -24.76 -0.86
C TYR A 288 19.49 -25.45 -0.52
N LEU A 289 18.33 -24.84 -0.83
CA LEU A 289 17.00 -25.39 -0.55
C LEU A 289 16.34 -26.08 -1.75
N VAL A 290 16.86 -25.91 -2.96
CA VAL A 290 16.23 -26.39 -4.20
C VAL A 290 17.04 -27.47 -4.90
N TRP A 291 16.51 -28.05 -5.95
CA TRP A 291 17.19 -29.06 -6.74
C TRP A 291 18.51 -28.52 -7.30
N ASP A 292 19.57 -29.34 -7.20
CA ASP A 292 20.91 -29.01 -7.68
C ASP A 292 21.34 -30.03 -8.76
N PRO A 293 21.61 -29.59 -10.01
CA PRO A 293 22.07 -30.46 -11.06
C PRO A 293 23.43 -31.13 -10.79
N ALA A 294 24.25 -30.55 -9.91
CA ALA A 294 25.55 -31.14 -9.53
C ALA A 294 25.39 -32.31 -8.54
N ASP A 295 24.32 -32.30 -7.71
CA ASP A 295 23.97 -33.41 -6.81
C ASP A 295 22.45 -33.57 -6.75
N PRO A 296 21.83 -34.10 -7.80
CA PRO A 296 20.37 -34.11 -7.99
C PRO A 296 19.61 -34.98 -6.97
N ASP A 297 20.25 -35.91 -6.31
CA ASP A 297 19.66 -36.79 -5.29
C ASP A 297 19.91 -36.27 -3.86
N ALA A 298 20.61 -35.18 -3.69
CA ALA A 298 20.81 -34.57 -2.38
C ALA A 298 19.47 -34.15 -1.75
N THR A 299 19.25 -34.53 -0.51
CA THR A 299 18.07 -34.20 0.29
C THR A 299 18.30 -33.00 1.19
N THR A 300 19.54 -32.58 1.35
CA THR A 300 19.99 -31.43 2.16
C THR A 300 20.92 -30.55 1.36
N GLY A 301 21.06 -29.30 1.81
CA GLY A 301 22.01 -28.32 1.28
C GLY A 301 22.62 -27.46 2.38
N VAL A 302 23.83 -26.96 2.15
CA VAL A 302 24.55 -26.13 3.11
C VAL A 302 24.32 -24.65 2.78
N TYR A 303 23.85 -23.87 3.74
CA TYR A 303 23.80 -22.42 3.64
C TYR A 303 25.18 -21.85 3.95
N ALA A 304 25.86 -21.38 2.92
CA ALA A 304 27.26 -21.01 3.01
C ALA A 304 27.53 -19.90 4.04
N HIS A 305 26.57 -18.99 4.24
CA HIS A 305 26.69 -17.84 5.14
C HIS A 305 26.86 -18.26 6.62
N ASN A 306 26.08 -19.21 7.10
CA ASN A 306 26.16 -19.69 8.49
C ASN A 306 26.79 -21.08 8.64
N GLY A 307 27.02 -21.78 7.53
CA GLY A 307 27.60 -23.13 7.51
C GLY A 307 26.66 -24.26 7.95
N GLU A 308 25.39 -23.94 8.23
CA GLU A 308 24.39 -24.90 8.66
C GLU A 308 23.81 -25.69 7.47
N THR A 309 23.30 -26.88 7.77
CA THR A 309 22.71 -27.78 6.77
C THR A 309 21.19 -27.81 6.95
N TYR A 310 20.48 -27.63 5.85
CA TYR A 310 19.02 -27.60 5.81
C TYR A 310 18.46 -28.65 4.86
N ASP A 311 17.27 -29.17 5.16
CA ASP A 311 16.53 -30.05 4.26
C ASP A 311 16.09 -29.28 3.02
N LYS A 312 16.20 -29.91 1.83
CA LYS A 312 15.70 -29.30 0.60
C LYS A 312 14.17 -29.33 0.56
N VAL A 313 13.60 -28.26 0.06
CA VAL A 313 12.15 -28.08 -0.09
C VAL A 313 11.60 -29.07 -1.13
N LYS A 314 10.41 -29.60 -0.87
CA LYS A 314 9.74 -30.52 -1.79
C LYS A 314 8.90 -29.78 -2.82
N SER A 315 8.77 -30.41 -3.99
CA SER A 315 7.88 -29.95 -5.06
C SER A 315 6.42 -30.02 -4.62
N VAL A 316 5.56 -29.38 -5.37
CA VAL A 316 4.12 -29.35 -5.14
C VAL A 316 3.40 -29.88 -6.38
N GLN A 317 2.24 -30.47 -6.20
CA GLN A 317 1.39 -30.96 -7.28
C GLN A 317 1.13 -29.87 -8.32
N GLY A 318 1.43 -30.15 -9.59
CA GLY A 318 1.24 -29.21 -10.71
C GLY A 318 2.50 -28.49 -11.17
N CYS A 319 3.56 -28.45 -10.36
CA CYS A 319 4.83 -27.81 -10.76
C CYS A 319 5.42 -28.47 -12.03
N ILE A 320 5.35 -29.78 -12.14
CA ILE A 320 5.85 -30.55 -13.32
C ILE A 320 5.11 -30.16 -14.60
N ASP A 321 3.81 -29.95 -14.54
CA ASP A 321 3.02 -29.58 -15.71
C ASP A 321 3.32 -28.14 -16.17
N GLU A 322 3.54 -27.22 -15.23
CA GLU A 322 3.99 -25.87 -15.56
C GLU A 322 5.39 -25.89 -16.19
N LEU A 323 6.33 -26.66 -15.65
CA LEU A 323 7.66 -26.81 -16.25
C LEU A 323 7.57 -27.40 -17.67
N LYS A 324 6.70 -28.37 -17.91
CA LYS A 324 6.47 -28.95 -19.26
C LYS A 324 5.85 -27.92 -20.21
N MET A 325 4.94 -27.06 -19.72
CA MET A 325 4.38 -25.96 -20.50
C MET A 325 5.49 -24.99 -20.93
N ILE A 326 6.35 -24.56 -20.00
CA ILE A 326 7.48 -23.66 -20.31
C ILE A 326 8.49 -24.33 -21.27
N LEU A 327 8.79 -25.62 -21.08
CA LEU A 327 9.68 -26.37 -21.98
C LEU A 327 9.17 -26.35 -23.43
N ASN A 328 7.84 -26.36 -23.61
CA ASN A 328 7.19 -26.32 -24.92
C ASN A 328 6.87 -24.92 -25.42
N TRP A 329 7.26 -23.88 -24.72
CA TRP A 329 7.05 -22.48 -25.11
C TRP A 329 7.67 -22.20 -26.48
N SER A 330 6.97 -21.50 -27.38
CA SER A 330 7.46 -21.12 -28.70
C SER A 330 8.66 -20.18 -28.61
N GLU A 331 9.71 -20.49 -29.35
CA GLU A 331 10.92 -19.65 -29.46
C GLU A 331 10.84 -18.63 -30.61
N GLU A 332 9.74 -18.62 -31.36
CA GLU A 332 9.47 -17.64 -32.39
C GLU A 332 9.34 -16.22 -31.78
N PRO A 333 9.54 -15.18 -32.56
CA PRO A 333 9.25 -13.81 -32.12
C PRO A 333 7.80 -13.67 -31.63
N PHE A 334 7.60 -12.85 -30.60
CA PHE A 334 6.25 -12.63 -30.04
C PHE A 334 5.30 -12.10 -31.11
N ASP A 335 4.15 -12.76 -31.27
CA ASP A 335 3.18 -12.52 -32.34
C ASP A 335 2.16 -11.44 -31.95
N GLU A 336 2.60 -10.18 -31.91
CA GLU A 336 1.70 -9.04 -31.68
C GLU A 336 0.57 -8.96 -32.76
N ALA A 337 0.82 -9.50 -33.95
CA ALA A 337 -0.16 -9.45 -35.02
C ALA A 337 -1.36 -10.35 -34.73
N TYR A 338 -1.14 -11.49 -34.11
CA TYR A 338 -2.22 -12.37 -33.64
C TYR A 338 -3.17 -11.66 -32.71
N TYR A 339 -2.64 -10.91 -31.72
CA TYR A 339 -3.41 -10.20 -30.71
C TYR A 339 -4.15 -8.94 -31.21
N LYS A 340 -3.93 -8.51 -32.46
CA LYS A 340 -4.78 -7.48 -33.07
C LYS A 340 -6.19 -7.96 -33.29
N ASP A 341 -6.32 -9.24 -33.70
CA ASP A 341 -7.60 -9.86 -34.04
C ASP A 341 -8.15 -10.77 -32.92
N HIS A 342 -7.31 -11.10 -31.92
CA HIS A 342 -7.65 -11.96 -30.79
C HIS A 342 -7.51 -11.20 -29.49
N GLU A 343 -8.24 -11.62 -28.47
CA GLU A 343 -8.12 -11.07 -27.12
C GLU A 343 -6.86 -11.62 -26.44
N PHE A 344 -6.07 -10.76 -25.82
CA PHE A 344 -5.04 -11.17 -24.88
C PHE A 344 -5.69 -11.43 -23.53
N VAL A 345 -5.63 -12.68 -23.06
CA VAL A 345 -6.15 -13.06 -21.75
C VAL A 345 -4.98 -13.17 -20.79
N ALA A 346 -4.87 -12.21 -19.88
CA ALA A 346 -3.88 -12.25 -18.80
C ALA A 346 -4.09 -13.53 -17.96
N GLY A 347 -3.01 -14.19 -17.55
CA GLY A 347 -3.04 -15.45 -16.80
C GLY A 347 -3.17 -16.71 -17.65
N ASP A 348 -3.50 -16.62 -18.94
CA ASP A 348 -3.48 -17.77 -19.85
C ASP A 348 -2.07 -18.00 -20.42
N ALA A 349 -1.16 -18.47 -19.54
CA ALA A 349 0.22 -18.78 -19.92
C ALA A 349 0.29 -19.89 -20.98
N LEU A 350 -0.66 -20.84 -21.00
CA LEU A 350 -0.70 -21.93 -21.97
C LEU A 350 -1.01 -21.41 -23.38
N GLU A 351 -1.96 -20.48 -23.54
CA GLU A 351 -2.20 -19.85 -24.83
C GLU A 351 -1.02 -18.96 -25.23
N LEU A 352 -0.55 -18.11 -24.30
CA LEU A 352 0.59 -17.24 -24.52
C LEU A 352 1.84 -17.99 -24.99
N SER A 353 2.08 -19.18 -24.45
CA SER A 353 3.25 -20.01 -24.82
C SER A 353 3.32 -20.41 -26.30
N LYS A 354 2.20 -20.36 -27.02
CA LYS A 354 2.11 -20.67 -28.45
C LYS A 354 2.53 -19.51 -29.35
N HIS A 355 2.51 -18.29 -28.82
CA HIS A 355 2.67 -17.05 -29.58
C HIS A 355 4.04 -16.39 -29.45
N GLY A 356 5.05 -17.17 -29.03
CA GLY A 356 6.44 -16.73 -29.05
C GLY A 356 6.89 -15.94 -27.83
N VAL A 357 8.00 -15.25 -27.97
CA VAL A 357 8.68 -14.50 -26.90
C VAL A 357 9.34 -13.26 -27.47
N HIS A 358 9.38 -12.17 -26.70
CA HIS A 358 10.15 -10.98 -27.10
C HIS A 358 11.65 -11.30 -27.21
N ALA A 359 12.31 -10.74 -28.21
CA ALA A 359 13.67 -11.12 -28.62
C ALA A 359 14.70 -11.06 -27.48
N GLU A 360 14.55 -10.08 -26.59
CA GLU A 360 15.43 -9.85 -25.44
C GLU A 360 15.31 -10.93 -24.36
N TYR A 361 14.16 -11.60 -24.26
CA TYR A 361 13.93 -12.71 -23.32
C TYR A 361 14.22 -14.09 -23.91
N LEU A 362 14.43 -14.19 -25.22
CA LEU A 362 14.73 -15.47 -25.87
C LEU A 362 15.98 -16.17 -25.31
N PRO A 363 17.09 -15.48 -24.96
CA PRO A 363 18.22 -16.13 -24.33
C PRO A 363 17.87 -16.77 -22.99
N VAL A 364 17.10 -16.06 -22.15
CA VAL A 364 16.63 -16.56 -20.85
C VAL A 364 15.76 -17.82 -21.02
N LEU A 365 14.82 -17.79 -21.97
CA LEU A 365 13.97 -18.95 -22.25
C LEU A 365 14.79 -20.17 -22.70
N LYS A 366 15.79 -20.00 -23.55
CA LYS A 366 16.64 -21.10 -24.03
C LYS A 366 17.45 -21.76 -22.91
N GLU A 367 18.04 -20.94 -22.03
CA GLU A 367 18.76 -21.44 -20.87
C GLU A 367 17.79 -22.17 -19.91
N LEU A 368 16.64 -21.55 -19.61
CA LEU A 368 15.61 -22.14 -18.76
C LEU A 368 15.12 -23.48 -19.29
N LYS A 369 14.87 -23.63 -20.61
CA LYS A 369 14.50 -24.91 -21.20
C LYS A 369 15.57 -25.98 -20.99
N SER A 370 16.83 -25.64 -21.08
CA SER A 370 17.94 -26.56 -20.79
C SER A 370 17.95 -26.98 -19.32
N GLU A 371 17.70 -26.04 -18.40
CA GLU A 371 17.59 -26.32 -16.95
C GLU A 371 16.40 -27.25 -16.65
N ILE A 372 15.24 -26.94 -17.23
CA ILE A 372 14.01 -27.74 -17.07
C ILE A 372 14.21 -29.16 -17.65
N GLN A 373 14.82 -29.28 -18.83
CA GLN A 373 15.09 -30.60 -19.43
C GLN A 373 15.97 -31.44 -18.51
N ALA A 374 17.03 -30.87 -17.96
CA ALA A 374 17.91 -31.57 -17.01
C ALA A 374 17.17 -32.04 -15.75
N TYR A 375 16.27 -31.20 -15.22
CA TYR A 375 15.43 -31.57 -14.10
C TYR A 375 14.45 -32.70 -14.45
N LEU A 376 13.77 -32.60 -15.59
CA LEU A 376 12.82 -33.62 -16.03
C LEU A 376 13.50 -34.97 -16.37
N ASP A 377 14.71 -34.95 -16.91
CA ASP A 377 15.51 -36.18 -17.13
C ASP A 377 15.81 -36.93 -15.82
N TRP A 378 15.92 -36.18 -14.69
CA TRP A 378 16.06 -36.76 -13.36
C TRP A 378 14.73 -37.12 -12.72
N ALA A 379 13.69 -36.31 -12.86
CA ALA A 379 12.41 -36.43 -12.17
C ALA A 379 11.50 -37.47 -12.82
N GLN A 380 11.39 -37.53 -14.18
CA GLN A 380 10.43 -38.36 -14.91
C GLN A 380 10.58 -39.85 -14.62
N PRO A 381 11.83 -40.46 -14.59
CA PRO A 381 11.98 -41.86 -14.22
C PRO A 381 11.48 -42.18 -12.80
N LYS A 382 11.55 -41.27 -11.88
CA LYS A 382 11.05 -41.39 -10.49
C LYS A 382 9.51 -41.39 -10.47
N LEU A 383 8.92 -40.45 -11.20
CA LEU A 383 7.47 -40.34 -11.37
C LEU A 383 6.91 -41.63 -12.04
N ASP A 384 7.56 -42.12 -13.09
CA ASP A 384 7.19 -43.36 -13.79
C ASP A 384 7.31 -44.59 -12.87
N ALA A 385 8.21 -44.53 -11.89
CA ALA A 385 8.35 -45.60 -10.88
C ALA A 385 7.36 -45.45 -9.71
N GLY A 386 6.48 -44.43 -9.72
CA GLY A 386 5.44 -44.21 -8.72
C GLY A 386 5.81 -43.30 -7.58
N THR A 387 6.94 -42.56 -7.66
CA THR A 387 7.25 -41.50 -6.71
C THR A 387 6.25 -40.36 -6.93
N ALA A 388 5.61 -39.89 -5.89
CA ALA A 388 4.70 -38.75 -5.98
C ALA A 388 5.49 -37.42 -6.19
N GLU A 389 4.89 -36.46 -6.89
CA GLU A 389 5.52 -35.16 -7.19
C GLU A 389 5.97 -34.44 -5.92
N ASN A 390 5.20 -34.47 -4.85
CA ASN A 390 5.50 -33.88 -3.56
C ASN A 390 6.64 -34.57 -2.77
N GLN A 391 7.21 -35.62 -3.31
CA GLN A 391 8.41 -36.28 -2.76
C GLN A 391 9.69 -35.89 -3.49
N LEU A 392 9.57 -35.25 -4.66
CA LEU A 392 10.70 -34.73 -5.41
C LEU A 392 11.21 -33.43 -4.76
N THR A 393 12.48 -33.12 -5.00
CA THR A 393 13.04 -31.82 -4.62
C THR A 393 12.51 -30.73 -5.55
N LEU A 394 12.18 -29.56 -5.01
CA LEU A 394 11.63 -28.45 -5.77
C LEU A 394 12.63 -27.93 -6.81
N PHE A 395 12.19 -27.79 -8.05
CA PHE A 395 12.91 -27.03 -9.07
C PHE A 395 12.69 -25.54 -8.88
N SER A 396 13.74 -24.75 -8.78
CA SER A 396 13.64 -23.30 -8.81
C SER A 396 14.97 -22.72 -9.23
N THR A 397 14.99 -21.90 -10.30
CA THR A 397 16.19 -21.26 -10.82
C THR A 397 15.99 -19.76 -11.04
N LEU A 398 17.09 -19.04 -11.20
CA LEU A 398 17.01 -17.61 -11.52
C LEU A 398 16.33 -17.38 -12.88
N ASN A 399 16.61 -18.21 -13.87
CA ASN A 399 16.01 -18.09 -15.20
C ASN A 399 14.49 -18.36 -15.15
N LEU A 400 14.02 -19.31 -14.30
CA LEU A 400 12.59 -19.50 -14.06
C LEU A 400 11.96 -18.24 -13.46
N HIS A 401 12.61 -17.65 -12.47
CA HIS A 401 12.10 -16.41 -11.82
C HIS A 401 12.06 -15.24 -12.81
N ILE A 402 13.12 -15.04 -13.60
CA ILE A 402 13.18 -13.99 -14.63
C ILE A 402 12.08 -14.20 -15.67
N PHE A 403 11.92 -15.43 -16.16
CA PHE A 403 10.94 -15.73 -17.20
C PHE A 403 9.50 -15.62 -16.69
N GLN A 404 9.21 -16.08 -15.48
CA GLN A 404 7.90 -15.90 -14.84
C GLN A 404 7.60 -14.41 -14.60
N THR A 405 8.59 -13.60 -14.20
CA THR A 405 8.43 -12.14 -14.07
C THR A 405 8.11 -11.50 -15.41
N TYR A 406 8.69 -11.97 -16.51
CA TYR A 406 8.39 -11.51 -17.85
C TYR A 406 6.95 -11.82 -18.25
N TYR A 407 6.55 -13.11 -18.33
CA TYR A 407 5.22 -13.42 -18.84
C TYR A 407 4.10 -13.05 -17.85
N GLY A 408 4.36 -13.14 -16.55
CA GLY A 408 3.42 -12.71 -15.52
C GLY A 408 3.27 -11.19 -15.44
N GLY A 409 4.23 -10.43 -16.00
CA GLY A 409 4.20 -8.98 -16.14
C GLY A 409 3.77 -8.46 -17.51
N LEU A 410 3.71 -9.33 -18.54
CA LEU A 410 3.32 -8.94 -19.89
C LEU A 410 1.84 -8.58 -19.95
N ARG A 411 1.52 -7.34 -20.32
CA ARG A 411 0.14 -6.85 -20.45
C ARG A 411 -0.04 -6.01 -21.70
N GLN A 412 -1.29 -5.93 -22.16
CA GLN A 412 -1.71 -5.07 -23.25
C GLN A 412 -2.66 -4.00 -22.70
N SER A 413 -2.54 -2.75 -23.17
CA SER A 413 -3.50 -1.70 -22.84
C SER A 413 -4.92 -2.03 -23.33
N ALA A 414 -5.94 -1.47 -22.69
CA ALA A 414 -7.34 -1.74 -23.03
C ALA A 414 -7.69 -1.38 -24.48
N ASP A 415 -7.04 -0.37 -25.06
CA ASP A 415 -7.20 0.05 -26.46
C ASP A 415 -6.32 -0.74 -27.44
N LYS A 416 -5.55 -1.72 -26.95
CA LYS A 416 -4.59 -2.56 -27.69
C LYS A 416 -3.44 -1.80 -28.35
N SER A 417 -3.21 -0.55 -27.98
CA SER A 417 -2.17 0.30 -28.59
C SER A 417 -0.77 0.07 -28.01
N GLN A 418 -0.67 -0.48 -26.80
CA GLN A 418 0.58 -0.63 -26.06
C GLN A 418 0.72 -2.04 -25.49
N TRP A 419 1.94 -2.57 -25.60
CA TRP A 419 2.41 -3.71 -24.81
C TRP A 419 3.36 -3.20 -23.75
N ILE A 420 3.29 -3.78 -22.55
CA ILE A 420 4.21 -3.50 -21.46
C ILE A 420 4.68 -4.82 -20.83
N TYR A 421 5.96 -4.90 -20.60
CA TYR A 421 6.65 -5.97 -19.87
C TYR A 421 7.91 -5.39 -19.21
N GLY A 422 8.51 -6.11 -18.27
CA GLY A 422 9.72 -5.66 -17.59
C GLY A 422 10.93 -5.57 -18.55
N ASP A 423 11.78 -4.56 -18.39
CA ASP A 423 13.08 -4.52 -19.06
C ASP A 423 13.95 -5.69 -18.59
N VAL A 424 14.43 -6.52 -19.52
CA VAL A 424 15.16 -7.75 -19.21
C VAL A 424 16.40 -7.53 -18.36
N ASN A 425 17.07 -6.37 -18.52
CA ASN A 425 18.28 -6.07 -17.76
C ASN A 425 17.93 -5.68 -16.32
N LEU A 426 16.90 -4.85 -16.13
CA LEU A 426 16.42 -4.47 -14.81
C LEU A 426 15.84 -5.68 -14.06
N VAL A 427 15.05 -6.51 -14.75
CA VAL A 427 14.47 -7.74 -14.18
C VAL A 427 15.58 -8.73 -13.80
N SER A 428 16.51 -8.99 -14.72
CA SER A 428 17.62 -9.91 -14.46
C SER A 428 18.50 -9.45 -13.32
N GLN A 429 18.74 -8.14 -13.21
CA GLN A 429 19.56 -7.56 -12.16
C GLN A 429 18.92 -7.78 -10.79
N PHE A 430 17.68 -7.34 -10.57
CA PHE A 430 17.10 -7.43 -9.22
C PHE A 430 16.91 -8.89 -8.78
N ILE A 431 16.65 -9.81 -9.72
CA ILE A 431 16.49 -11.23 -9.39
C ILE A 431 17.84 -11.88 -9.07
N ARG A 432 18.89 -11.60 -9.86
CA ARG A 432 20.23 -12.18 -9.62
C ARG A 432 20.88 -11.60 -8.36
N ASP A 433 20.85 -10.28 -8.19
CA ASP A 433 21.42 -9.61 -7.02
C ASP A 433 20.57 -9.85 -5.75
N GLY A 434 19.28 -10.19 -5.94
CA GLY A 434 18.36 -10.57 -4.87
C GLY A 434 18.74 -11.84 -4.12
N GLN A 435 19.55 -12.74 -4.72
CA GLN A 435 20.06 -13.92 -4.01
C GLN A 435 20.93 -13.54 -2.78
N GLY A 436 21.65 -12.44 -2.86
CA GLY A 436 22.47 -11.95 -1.75
C GLY A 436 21.73 -11.05 -0.77
N LEU A 437 20.42 -10.85 -0.92
CA LEU A 437 19.66 -9.94 -0.04
C LEU A 437 19.59 -10.48 1.40
N LYS A 438 19.30 -11.77 1.56
CA LYS A 438 19.22 -12.43 2.87
C LYS A 438 20.53 -12.24 3.64
N GLU A 439 21.65 -12.64 3.05
CA GLU A 439 22.97 -12.50 3.67
C GLU A 439 23.27 -11.05 4.05
N TRP A 440 22.99 -10.09 3.13
CA TRP A 440 23.24 -8.67 3.40
C TRP A 440 22.43 -8.13 4.58
N LEU A 441 21.18 -8.60 4.78
CA LEU A 441 20.34 -8.22 5.91
C LEU A 441 20.79 -8.93 7.20
N GLU A 442 21.17 -10.21 7.13
CA GLU A 442 21.69 -10.99 8.26
C GLU A 442 23.01 -10.42 8.79
N ASP A 443 23.90 -9.97 7.91
CA ASP A 443 25.15 -9.27 8.30
C ASP A 443 24.89 -8.01 9.14
N GLN A 444 23.71 -7.44 9.05
CA GLN A 444 23.28 -6.26 9.81
C GLN A 444 22.46 -6.63 11.05
N GLY A 445 22.18 -7.90 11.25
CA GLY A 445 21.47 -8.41 12.42
C GLY A 445 20.01 -8.82 12.16
N ALA A 446 19.53 -8.81 10.93
CA ALA A 446 18.19 -9.34 10.61
C ALA A 446 18.14 -10.86 10.78
N THR A 447 16.94 -11.40 11.04
CA THR A 447 16.71 -12.84 11.18
C THR A 447 15.53 -13.29 10.30
N PHE A 448 15.66 -14.50 9.74
CA PHE A 448 14.68 -15.07 8.79
C PHE A 448 14.30 -16.49 9.20
N ILE A 449 13.11 -16.92 8.73
CA ILE A 449 12.68 -18.31 8.84
C ILE A 449 13.53 -19.15 7.88
N GLU A 450 14.11 -20.22 8.41
CA GLU A 450 14.93 -21.14 7.64
C GLU A 450 14.10 -22.32 7.12
N ASN A 451 14.63 -23.00 6.12
CA ASN A 451 14.12 -24.29 5.67
C ASN A 451 12.71 -24.25 5.04
N THR A 452 12.28 -23.11 4.55
CA THR A 452 10.99 -22.96 3.85
C THR A 452 11.15 -22.14 2.58
N GLN A 453 10.33 -22.44 1.58
CA GLN A 453 10.13 -21.65 0.36
C GLN A 453 8.65 -21.69 0.02
N PRO A 454 7.79 -20.99 0.79
CA PRO A 454 6.36 -20.94 0.51
C PRO A 454 6.03 -20.14 -0.76
N THR A 455 4.75 -20.01 -1.05
CA THR A 455 4.21 -19.12 -2.08
C THR A 455 3.18 -18.19 -1.46
N LEU A 456 2.80 -17.15 -2.19
CA LEU A 456 1.73 -16.24 -1.80
C LEU A 456 0.90 -15.81 -3.03
N ILE A 457 -0.20 -15.11 -2.79
CA ILE A 457 -1.13 -14.68 -3.83
C ILE A 457 -0.42 -13.90 -4.96
N GLY A 458 -0.55 -14.39 -6.20
CA GLY A 458 0.06 -13.82 -7.40
C GLY A 458 1.57 -14.04 -7.53
N ALA A 459 2.16 -15.01 -6.82
CA ALA A 459 3.60 -15.30 -6.87
C ALA A 459 4.02 -16.20 -8.04
N LEU A 460 3.16 -17.05 -8.55
CA LEU A 460 3.35 -18.04 -9.59
C LEU A 460 4.34 -19.19 -9.27
N TRP A 461 5.09 -19.16 -8.17
CA TRP A 461 6.04 -20.21 -7.79
C TRP A 461 6.39 -20.19 -6.30
N TYR A 462 7.07 -21.24 -5.86
CA TYR A 462 7.54 -21.46 -4.49
C TYR A 462 8.98 -20.96 -4.33
N ARG A 463 9.19 -19.76 -3.78
CA ARG A 463 10.51 -19.14 -3.52
C ARG A 463 10.46 -17.98 -2.54
N GLU A 464 9.39 -17.90 -1.74
CA GLU A 464 9.27 -16.84 -0.76
C GLU A 464 10.22 -17.08 0.42
N ASN A 465 10.79 -16.00 0.92
CA ASN A 465 11.58 -15.96 2.14
C ASN A 465 10.83 -15.10 3.17
N GLU A 466 10.80 -15.57 4.41
CA GLU A 466 10.01 -14.98 5.49
C GLU A 466 10.91 -14.45 6.60
N PHE A 467 10.60 -13.26 7.07
CA PHE A 467 11.29 -12.57 8.16
C PHE A 467 10.86 -13.10 9.54
N ILE A 468 11.75 -12.94 10.53
CA ILE A 468 11.42 -13.12 11.96
C ILE A 468 11.53 -11.76 12.68
N GLY A 469 12.65 -11.07 12.56
CA GLY A 469 12.97 -9.84 13.25
C GLY A 469 14.44 -9.50 13.13
N SER A 470 15.05 -9.05 14.21
CA SER A 470 16.49 -8.77 14.27
C SER A 470 17.09 -9.15 15.62
N THR A 471 18.39 -9.03 15.72
CA THR A 471 19.16 -9.10 16.98
C THR A 471 19.47 -7.70 17.53
N ILE A 472 18.87 -6.67 16.94
CA ILE A 472 19.13 -5.27 17.27
C ILE A 472 18.06 -4.79 18.24
N ASP A 473 18.51 -4.20 19.33
CA ASP A 473 17.75 -3.35 20.23
C ASP A 473 18.04 -1.91 19.81
N LEU A 474 17.12 -1.31 19.07
CA LEU A 474 17.32 0.00 18.46
C LEU A 474 16.87 1.15 19.38
N ASP A 475 15.83 0.92 20.17
CA ASP A 475 15.26 1.91 21.08
C ASP A 475 15.84 1.85 22.49
N GLY A 476 16.60 0.78 22.82
CA GLY A 476 17.32 0.64 24.09
C GLY A 476 16.46 0.13 25.24
N ASP A 477 15.35 -0.55 24.94
CA ASP A 477 14.45 -1.11 25.96
C ASP A 477 14.93 -2.46 26.52
N GLY A 478 15.95 -3.06 25.90
CA GLY A 478 16.60 -4.32 26.28
C GLY A 478 16.10 -5.53 25.50
N GLU A 479 15.13 -5.36 24.58
CA GLU A 479 14.59 -6.42 23.74
C GLU A 479 14.94 -6.16 22.25
N PRO A 480 15.17 -7.20 21.44
CA PRO A 480 15.45 -7.03 20.02
C PRO A 480 14.19 -6.73 19.24
N GLU A 481 14.33 -5.91 18.19
CA GLU A 481 13.25 -5.52 17.31
C GLU A 481 12.72 -6.69 16.48
N MET A 482 11.41 -6.93 16.52
CA MET A 482 10.78 -8.08 15.89
C MET A 482 10.00 -7.75 14.63
N GLY A 483 9.61 -8.79 13.88
CA GLY A 483 8.79 -8.67 12.69
C GLY A 483 9.47 -7.92 11.55
N ARG A 484 8.67 -7.35 10.67
CA ARG A 484 9.14 -6.54 9.51
C ARG A 484 9.97 -5.34 9.93
N TRP A 485 9.61 -4.72 11.06
CA TRP A 485 10.35 -3.61 11.63
C TRP A 485 11.79 -4.02 11.95
N GLY A 486 11.97 -5.12 12.67
CA GLY A 486 13.28 -5.65 13.01
C GLY A 486 14.14 -5.96 11.78
N SER A 487 13.61 -6.79 10.86
CA SER A 487 14.41 -7.31 9.74
C SER A 487 14.72 -6.25 8.69
N TYR A 488 13.77 -5.36 8.36
CA TYR A 488 13.90 -4.46 7.22
C TYR A 488 14.24 -3.02 7.58
N PHE A 489 14.13 -2.64 8.87
CA PHE A 489 14.38 -1.26 9.30
C PHE A 489 15.38 -1.20 10.44
N ALA A 490 15.16 -1.84 11.58
CA ALA A 490 16.06 -1.74 12.74
C ALA A 490 17.48 -2.20 12.41
N ALA A 491 17.64 -3.33 11.72
CA ALA A 491 18.94 -3.85 11.32
C ALA A 491 19.69 -2.87 10.38
N PRO A 492 19.15 -2.42 9.24
CA PRO A 492 19.83 -1.42 8.39
C PRO A 492 19.99 -0.05 9.04
N MET A 493 19.03 0.43 9.85
CA MET A 493 19.14 1.72 10.56
C MET A 493 20.28 1.70 11.57
N SER A 494 20.46 0.59 12.29
CA SER A 494 21.61 0.38 13.17
C SER A 494 22.93 0.55 12.42
N THR A 495 23.02 0.04 11.19
CA THR A 495 24.19 0.22 10.31
C THR A 495 24.40 1.69 9.94
N ILE A 496 23.33 2.39 9.54
CA ILE A 496 23.40 3.82 9.18
C ILE A 496 23.96 4.64 10.36
N TYR A 497 23.41 4.48 11.55
CA TYR A 497 23.81 5.27 12.73
C TYR A 497 25.22 4.91 13.22
N LYS A 498 25.63 3.64 13.15
CA LYS A 498 26.96 3.20 13.58
C LYS A 498 28.08 3.61 12.64
N ALA A 499 27.78 3.78 11.34
CA ALA A 499 28.79 4.09 10.33
C ALA A 499 29.36 5.50 10.49
N ASN A 500 28.57 6.49 10.85
CA ASN A 500 29.01 7.86 11.03
C ASN A 500 28.02 8.62 11.94
N GLU A 501 28.52 9.36 12.93
CA GLU A 501 27.72 10.17 13.85
C GLU A 501 26.92 11.30 13.18
N LYS A 502 27.31 11.70 11.96
CA LYS A 502 26.59 12.70 11.15
C LYS A 502 25.37 12.09 10.46
N ASN A 503 25.34 10.79 10.25
CA ASN A 503 24.23 10.13 9.55
C ASN A 503 22.93 10.31 10.34
N ASN A 504 21.86 10.62 9.62
CA ASN A 504 20.58 10.91 10.26
C ASN A 504 19.39 10.53 9.38
N ILE A 505 18.25 10.33 10.01
CA ILE A 505 16.94 10.16 9.39
C ILE A 505 16.04 11.29 9.92
N MET A 506 15.69 12.22 9.05
CA MET A 506 14.84 13.36 9.36
C MET A 506 13.39 13.02 8.97
N ILE A 507 12.60 12.62 9.95
CA ILE A 507 11.16 12.33 9.79
C ILE A 507 10.32 13.63 9.79
N ARG A 508 9.02 13.53 9.45
CA ARG A 508 8.05 14.64 9.43
C ARG A 508 8.49 15.82 8.55
N THR A 509 9.31 15.54 7.52
CA THR A 509 9.86 16.56 6.61
C THR A 509 9.46 16.24 5.17
N THR A 510 8.64 17.09 4.58
CA THR A 510 8.18 16.92 3.20
C THR A 510 9.15 17.60 2.24
N VAL A 511 9.79 16.80 1.38
CA VAL A 511 10.58 17.32 0.25
C VAL A 511 9.60 17.69 -0.87
N THR A 512 9.75 18.89 -1.41
CA THR A 512 8.90 19.45 -2.46
C THR A 512 9.63 19.65 -3.80
N ASP A 513 10.94 19.88 -3.76
CA ASP A 513 11.72 20.28 -4.93
C ASP A 513 13.11 19.66 -4.95
N LEU A 514 13.58 19.31 -6.14
CA LEU A 514 14.98 19.05 -6.44
C LEU A 514 15.72 20.35 -6.78
N ILE A 515 16.94 20.50 -6.30
CA ILE A 515 17.80 21.65 -6.65
C ILE A 515 18.60 21.28 -7.87
N LEU A 516 18.35 21.97 -8.99
CA LEU A 516 19.07 21.78 -10.25
C LEU A 516 20.03 22.97 -10.47
N GLU A 517 21.33 22.69 -10.53
CA GLU A 517 22.38 23.68 -10.81
C GLU A 517 23.24 23.17 -11.97
N ASP A 518 23.42 24.00 -12.99
CA ASP A 518 24.21 23.69 -14.20
C ASP A 518 23.90 22.31 -14.82
N GLY A 519 22.63 21.89 -14.79
CA GLY A 519 22.15 20.61 -15.33
C GLY A 519 22.42 19.40 -14.43
N ARG A 520 22.88 19.59 -13.21
CA ARG A 520 23.09 18.55 -12.18
C ARG A 520 22.13 18.76 -11.01
N VAL A 521 21.57 17.69 -10.48
CA VAL A 521 20.83 17.73 -9.21
C VAL A 521 21.85 17.77 -8.07
N THR A 522 21.80 18.86 -7.27
CA THR A 522 22.76 19.15 -6.20
C THR A 522 22.16 19.14 -4.80
N GLY A 523 20.86 18.82 -4.68
CA GLY A 523 20.20 18.78 -3.38
C GLY A 523 18.67 18.81 -3.49
N VAL A 524 18.04 19.07 -2.35
CA VAL A 524 16.59 19.11 -2.22
C VAL A 524 16.13 20.29 -1.35
N LYS A 525 14.87 20.72 -1.57
CA LYS A 525 14.16 21.65 -0.68
C LYS A 525 12.91 20.98 -0.12
N GLY A 526 12.54 21.38 1.06
CA GLY A 526 11.35 20.86 1.72
C GLY A 526 10.95 21.71 2.92
N THR A 527 10.00 21.17 3.66
CA THR A 527 9.44 21.84 4.84
C THR A 527 9.26 20.82 5.96
N TYR A 528 9.71 21.13 7.13
CA TYR A 528 9.44 20.38 8.35
C TYR A 528 7.98 20.59 8.78
N TYR A 529 7.42 19.67 9.59
CA TYR A 529 5.99 19.69 9.95
C TYR A 529 5.49 20.98 10.61
N ASP A 530 6.39 21.74 11.22
CA ASP A 530 6.08 23.04 11.86
C ASP A 530 6.16 24.23 10.90
N GLY A 531 6.37 23.98 9.60
CA GLY A 531 6.53 25.01 8.58
C GLY A 531 7.97 25.52 8.41
N THR A 532 8.95 24.98 9.15
CA THR A 532 10.37 25.36 9.02
C THR A 532 10.92 24.97 7.66
N PRO A 533 11.42 25.91 6.82
CA PRO A 533 12.04 25.57 5.55
C PRO A 533 13.33 24.77 5.75
N VAL A 534 13.51 23.72 4.93
CA VAL A 534 14.69 22.85 4.94
C VAL A 534 15.31 22.85 3.55
N THR A 535 16.62 23.08 3.48
CA THR A 535 17.43 22.95 2.26
C THR A 535 18.59 22.00 2.56
N VAL A 536 18.74 20.96 1.74
CA VAL A 536 19.82 19.99 1.92
C VAL A 536 20.61 19.89 0.63
N LYS A 537 21.91 20.15 0.72
CA LYS A 537 22.86 19.91 -0.38
C LYS A 537 23.35 18.47 -0.34
N ALA A 538 23.41 17.85 -1.53
CA ALA A 538 23.93 16.52 -1.76
C ALA A 538 25.23 16.65 -2.57
N ALA A 539 26.38 16.44 -1.93
CA ALA A 539 27.66 16.62 -2.61
C ALA A 539 27.90 15.59 -3.72
N LYS A 540 27.35 14.37 -3.58
CA LYS A 540 27.56 13.25 -4.51
C LYS A 540 26.29 12.86 -5.27
N GLY A 541 25.12 12.82 -4.61
CA GLY A 541 23.90 12.47 -5.30
C GLY A 541 22.67 12.48 -4.42
N VAL A 542 21.51 12.56 -5.07
CA VAL A 542 20.17 12.44 -4.49
C VAL A 542 19.54 11.15 -4.98
N VAL A 543 19.01 10.33 -4.05
CA VAL A 543 18.24 9.13 -4.35
C VAL A 543 16.76 9.40 -4.07
N LEU A 544 15.91 9.33 -5.09
CA LEU A 544 14.46 9.30 -4.93
C LEU A 544 14.01 7.88 -4.57
N ALA A 545 13.43 7.69 -3.40
CA ALA A 545 12.89 6.44 -2.90
C ALA A 545 11.48 6.63 -2.29
N THR A 546 10.69 7.46 -2.95
CA THR A 546 9.42 8.03 -2.44
C THR A 546 8.22 7.11 -2.59
N GLY A 547 8.40 5.91 -3.18
CA GLY A 547 7.32 5.01 -3.52
C GLY A 547 6.47 5.50 -4.71
N GLY A 548 5.38 4.79 -4.98
CA GLY A 548 4.48 5.06 -6.09
C GLY A 548 3.38 6.09 -5.78
N TYR A 549 2.24 5.94 -6.47
CA TYR A 549 1.11 6.87 -6.37
C TYR A 549 -0.26 6.20 -6.15
N ALA A 550 -0.29 4.94 -5.72
CA ALA A 550 -1.54 4.18 -5.60
C ALA A 550 -2.55 4.74 -4.56
N ALA A 551 -2.11 5.61 -3.64
CA ALA A 551 -3.00 6.34 -2.74
C ALA A 551 -3.48 7.70 -3.32
N ASN A 552 -3.03 8.07 -4.52
CA ASN A 552 -3.53 9.19 -5.28
C ASN A 552 -4.49 8.67 -6.36
N ILE A 553 -5.73 8.43 -5.99
CA ILE A 553 -6.73 7.83 -6.88
C ILE A 553 -6.95 8.69 -8.13
N ASP A 554 -6.88 10.01 -8.02
CA ASP A 554 -7.00 10.90 -9.17
C ASP A 554 -5.87 10.66 -10.17
N MET A 555 -4.62 10.57 -9.72
CA MET A 555 -3.47 10.26 -10.56
C MET A 555 -3.57 8.84 -11.17
N VAL A 556 -4.11 7.87 -10.43
CA VAL A 556 -4.40 6.53 -10.97
C VAL A 556 -5.42 6.60 -12.09
N LEU A 557 -6.53 7.29 -11.90
CA LEU A 557 -7.60 7.43 -12.90
C LEU A 557 -7.16 8.24 -14.13
N GLU A 558 -6.43 9.33 -13.90
CA GLU A 558 -5.94 10.22 -14.95
C GLU A 558 -5.01 9.51 -15.93
N ASN A 559 -4.14 8.63 -15.43
CA ASN A 559 -3.18 7.90 -16.24
C ASN A 559 -3.71 6.54 -16.74
N ASN A 560 -4.82 6.01 -16.22
CA ASN A 560 -5.28 4.65 -16.45
C ASN A 560 -5.46 4.30 -17.94
N VAL A 561 -4.73 3.29 -18.41
CA VAL A 561 -4.85 2.73 -19.76
C VAL A 561 -5.19 1.24 -19.76
N TYR A 562 -5.27 0.62 -18.59
CA TYR A 562 -5.44 -0.84 -18.45
C TYR A 562 -6.84 -1.24 -17.98
N TRP A 563 -7.34 -0.64 -16.90
CA TRP A 563 -8.63 -0.98 -16.32
C TRP A 563 -9.78 -0.29 -17.04
N SER A 564 -10.92 -0.99 -17.20
CA SER A 564 -12.15 -0.34 -17.65
C SER A 564 -12.56 0.76 -16.68
N THR A 565 -13.03 1.88 -17.22
CA THR A 565 -13.60 2.99 -16.44
C THR A 565 -14.88 2.61 -15.68
N GLU A 566 -15.47 1.45 -16.00
CA GLU A 566 -16.58 0.88 -15.24
C GLU A 566 -16.16 0.29 -13.91
N TYR A 567 -14.87 -0.09 -13.76
CA TYR A 567 -14.34 -0.75 -12.57
C TYR A 567 -13.76 0.24 -11.57
N LEU A 568 -12.91 1.14 -12.03
CA LEU A 568 -12.26 2.16 -11.18
C LEU A 568 -13.09 3.44 -11.11
N SER A 569 -13.10 4.06 -9.93
CA SER A 569 -13.74 5.36 -9.67
C SER A 569 -13.05 6.08 -8.51
N THR A 570 -13.47 7.30 -8.22
CA THR A 570 -12.99 8.05 -7.04
C THR A 570 -13.33 7.36 -5.70
N ALA A 571 -14.27 6.41 -5.69
CA ALA A 571 -14.59 5.58 -4.53
C ALA A 571 -13.68 4.35 -4.38
N THR A 572 -12.79 4.08 -5.35
CA THR A 572 -11.83 2.97 -5.28
C THR A 572 -10.93 3.14 -4.06
N LYS A 573 -10.80 2.07 -3.28
CA LYS A 573 -9.98 2.04 -2.08
C LYS A 573 -8.52 1.72 -2.40
N THR A 574 -7.65 1.82 -1.40
CA THR A 574 -6.22 1.54 -1.55
C THR A 574 -5.67 0.77 -0.35
N THR A 575 -4.72 -0.13 -0.61
CA THR A 575 -3.92 -0.77 0.45
C THR A 575 -2.78 0.13 0.95
N ASN A 576 -2.54 1.24 0.27
CA ASN A 576 -1.37 2.08 0.49
C ASN A 576 -1.55 3.04 1.67
N ARG A 577 -0.44 3.40 2.29
CA ARG A 577 -0.42 4.55 3.21
C ARG A 577 -0.82 5.82 2.44
N SER A 578 -1.61 6.67 3.06
CA SER A 578 -2.15 7.90 2.47
C SER A 578 -1.08 8.89 1.95
N SER A 579 0.17 8.70 2.38
CA SER A 579 1.31 9.50 1.96
C SER A 579 1.85 9.19 0.55
N LEU A 580 1.46 8.07 -0.08
CA LEU A 580 1.96 7.62 -1.39
C LEU A 580 1.22 8.34 -2.53
N LYS A 581 1.65 9.55 -2.85
CA LYS A 581 0.95 10.48 -3.76
C LYS A 581 1.67 10.73 -5.09
N GLY A 582 2.82 10.10 -5.35
CA GLY A 582 3.60 10.30 -6.57
C GLY A 582 4.51 11.54 -6.54
N ASP A 583 4.87 12.02 -5.36
CA ASP A 583 5.64 13.27 -5.21
C ASP A 583 6.99 13.20 -5.88
N GLY A 584 7.74 12.08 -5.70
CA GLY A 584 9.06 11.89 -6.34
C GLY A 584 8.98 11.83 -7.86
N ILE A 585 7.92 11.23 -8.41
CA ILE A 585 7.71 11.20 -9.87
C ILE A 585 7.56 12.64 -10.39
N ARG A 586 6.71 13.45 -9.74
CA ARG A 586 6.50 14.85 -10.14
C ARG A 586 7.76 15.70 -9.98
N MET A 587 8.52 15.51 -8.90
CA MET A 587 9.80 16.20 -8.70
C MET A 587 10.82 15.84 -9.78
N ALA A 588 10.91 14.56 -10.15
CA ALA A 588 11.79 14.10 -11.23
C ALA A 588 11.36 14.67 -12.60
N GLN A 589 10.07 14.65 -12.92
CA GLN A 589 9.55 15.26 -14.15
C GLN A 589 9.84 16.77 -14.22
N ALA A 590 9.78 17.48 -13.10
CA ALA A 590 10.10 18.92 -13.04
C ALA A 590 11.55 19.24 -13.41
N VAL A 591 12.48 18.28 -13.30
CA VAL A 591 13.88 18.41 -13.75
C VAL A 591 14.17 17.68 -15.06
N GLY A 592 13.13 17.23 -15.79
CA GLY A 592 13.22 16.67 -17.14
C GLY A 592 13.32 15.14 -17.19
N ALA A 593 13.04 14.41 -16.10
CA ALA A 593 13.04 12.96 -16.11
C ALA A 593 11.93 12.38 -16.99
N ALA A 594 12.27 11.35 -17.77
CA ALA A 594 11.31 10.51 -18.47
C ALA A 594 10.53 9.60 -17.50
N THR A 595 9.31 9.24 -17.90
CA THR A 595 8.47 8.29 -17.18
C THR A 595 7.96 7.19 -18.11
N THR A 596 7.68 6.02 -17.54
CA THR A 596 7.13 4.88 -18.28
C THR A 596 6.11 4.12 -17.44
N GLY A 597 5.13 3.48 -18.10
CA GLY A 597 4.18 2.57 -17.47
C GLY A 597 3.15 3.18 -16.52
N LEU A 598 3.01 4.51 -16.46
CA LEU A 598 2.11 5.20 -15.50
C LEU A 598 0.66 4.75 -15.59
N GLY A 599 0.20 4.22 -16.73
CA GLY A 599 -1.19 3.79 -16.91
C GLY A 599 -1.53 2.40 -16.36
N PHE A 600 -0.57 1.68 -15.81
CA PHE A 600 -0.75 0.33 -15.28
C PHE A 600 -0.65 0.35 -13.75
N THR A 601 -1.77 0.05 -13.11
CA THR A 601 -1.86 -0.05 -11.63
C THR A 601 -2.34 -1.45 -11.27
N GLN A 602 -1.57 -2.15 -10.45
CA GLN A 602 -1.99 -3.43 -9.88
C GLN A 602 -3.02 -3.20 -8.78
N LEU A 603 -4.04 -4.02 -8.74
CA LEU A 603 -4.98 -4.08 -7.64
C LEU A 603 -4.63 -5.24 -6.70
N MET A 604 -5.03 -5.11 -5.45
CA MET A 604 -4.98 -6.17 -4.47
C MET A 604 -6.36 -6.82 -4.40
N PRO A 605 -6.49 -8.10 -4.74
CA PRO A 605 -7.77 -8.78 -4.79
C PRO A 605 -8.37 -9.04 -3.39
N ILE A 606 -7.55 -9.17 -2.36
CA ILE A 606 -8.00 -9.47 -1.00
C ILE A 606 -7.87 -8.24 -0.09
N SER A 607 -8.81 -7.30 -0.23
CA SER A 607 -8.86 -6.10 0.60
C SER A 607 -10.20 -5.97 1.31
N TRP A 608 -10.19 -5.37 2.51
CA TRP A 608 -11.42 -5.09 3.24
C TRP A 608 -12.29 -4.08 2.52
N VAL A 609 -13.59 -4.37 2.44
CA VAL A 609 -14.58 -3.57 1.70
C VAL A 609 -14.71 -2.14 2.23
N ASP A 610 -14.55 -1.94 3.55
CA ASP A 610 -14.76 -0.66 4.20
C ASP A 610 -13.60 0.34 4.00
N ASN A 611 -12.34 -0.13 4.08
CA ASN A 611 -11.18 0.76 4.09
C ASN A 611 -10.11 0.43 3.04
N GLY A 612 -10.22 -0.69 2.33
CA GLY A 612 -9.26 -1.12 1.30
C GLY A 612 -7.96 -1.71 1.84
N ASN A 613 -7.84 -1.93 3.14
CA ASN A 613 -6.66 -2.58 3.72
C ASN A 613 -6.48 -3.99 3.20
N LEU A 614 -5.23 -4.40 3.04
CA LEU A 614 -4.89 -5.79 2.77
C LEU A 614 -5.42 -6.69 3.91
N ALA A 615 -6.27 -7.64 3.53
CA ALA A 615 -6.73 -8.70 4.42
C ALA A 615 -5.77 -9.88 4.34
N PHE A 616 -4.96 -10.06 5.38
CA PHE A 616 -4.01 -11.16 5.44
C PHE A 616 -4.71 -12.50 5.67
N GLY A 617 -4.07 -13.61 5.21
CA GLY A 617 -4.58 -14.98 5.30
C GLY A 617 -5.68 -15.29 4.27
N GLY A 618 -6.06 -16.56 4.13
CA GLY A 618 -6.96 -16.99 3.07
C GLY A 618 -6.32 -16.86 1.69
N GLY A 619 -6.84 -15.96 0.86
CA GLY A 619 -6.30 -15.72 -0.48
C GLY A 619 -6.31 -16.97 -1.36
N ASN A 620 -5.17 -17.38 -1.88
CA ASN A 620 -5.02 -18.57 -2.73
C ASN A 620 -5.23 -19.91 -2.00
N TYR A 621 -5.42 -19.92 -0.69
CA TYR A 621 -5.76 -21.11 0.11
C TYR A 621 -7.25 -21.19 0.49
N ALA A 622 -8.08 -20.25 0.01
CA ALA A 622 -9.50 -20.19 0.28
C ALA A 622 -10.32 -20.55 -0.96
N CYS A 623 -11.62 -20.75 -0.77
CA CYS A 623 -12.58 -20.92 -1.84
C CYS A 623 -13.31 -19.59 -2.08
N TRP A 624 -13.23 -19.05 -3.29
CA TRP A 624 -13.83 -17.76 -3.67
C TRP A 624 -15.16 -17.97 -4.38
N ILE A 625 -16.21 -17.37 -3.85
CA ILE A 625 -17.59 -17.62 -4.29
C ILE A 625 -18.28 -16.33 -4.72
N ASN A 626 -18.93 -16.41 -5.88
CA ASN A 626 -19.78 -15.37 -6.43
C ASN A 626 -21.03 -15.21 -5.54
N PRO A 627 -21.32 -14.00 -5.00
CA PRO A 627 -22.43 -13.77 -4.07
C PRO A 627 -23.82 -13.85 -4.70
N GLU A 628 -23.92 -13.91 -6.03
CA GLU A 628 -25.20 -14.03 -6.75
C GLU A 628 -25.49 -15.48 -7.19
N THR A 629 -24.46 -16.21 -7.61
CA THR A 629 -24.63 -17.55 -8.20
C THR A 629 -24.28 -18.71 -7.24
N GLY A 630 -23.44 -18.47 -6.24
CA GLY A 630 -22.99 -19.48 -5.29
C GLY A 630 -21.85 -20.37 -5.81
N HIS A 631 -21.32 -20.11 -7.01
CA HIS A 631 -20.22 -20.87 -7.61
C HIS A 631 -18.87 -20.17 -7.46
N ARG A 632 -17.79 -20.95 -7.55
CA ARG A 632 -16.44 -20.40 -7.76
C ARG A 632 -16.40 -19.69 -9.12
N PHE A 633 -15.55 -18.70 -9.26
CA PHE A 633 -15.53 -17.87 -10.47
C PHE A 633 -14.11 -17.62 -11.02
N VAL A 634 -13.07 -18.05 -10.31
CA VAL A 634 -11.68 -17.84 -10.72
C VAL A 634 -10.77 -18.91 -10.09
N ASP A 635 -9.64 -19.19 -10.72
CA ASP A 635 -8.52 -19.89 -10.09
C ASP A 635 -7.82 -18.93 -9.11
N GLU A 636 -7.95 -19.18 -7.83
CA GLU A 636 -7.45 -18.32 -6.75
C GLU A 636 -5.90 -18.27 -6.68
N GLY A 637 -5.22 -19.12 -7.47
CA GLY A 637 -3.77 -19.10 -7.67
C GLY A 637 -3.29 -18.16 -8.77
N SER A 638 -4.20 -17.51 -9.51
CA SER A 638 -3.86 -16.64 -10.63
C SER A 638 -3.16 -15.34 -10.21
N GLU A 639 -2.67 -14.58 -11.19
CA GLU A 639 -2.10 -13.26 -10.99
C GLU A 639 -3.14 -12.27 -10.43
N ARG A 640 -2.67 -11.26 -9.73
CA ARG A 640 -3.53 -10.35 -8.97
C ARG A 640 -4.50 -9.55 -9.83
N ASP A 641 -4.10 -9.14 -11.02
CA ASP A 641 -4.98 -8.41 -11.93
C ASP A 641 -6.03 -9.34 -12.58
N VAL A 642 -5.69 -10.59 -12.86
CA VAL A 642 -6.65 -11.62 -13.27
C VAL A 642 -7.72 -11.83 -12.22
N LEU A 643 -7.30 -11.98 -10.97
CA LEU A 643 -8.18 -12.11 -9.81
C LEU A 643 -9.09 -10.89 -9.67
N SER A 644 -8.51 -9.68 -9.67
CA SER A 644 -9.29 -8.45 -9.52
C SER A 644 -10.27 -8.20 -10.66
N LEU A 645 -9.90 -8.59 -11.90
CA LEU A 645 -10.81 -8.54 -13.05
C LEU A 645 -11.98 -9.51 -12.88
N ALA A 646 -11.70 -10.73 -12.40
CA ALA A 646 -12.73 -11.72 -12.13
C ALA A 646 -13.68 -11.25 -11.01
N GLU A 647 -13.19 -10.58 -9.99
CA GLU A 647 -13.98 -9.97 -8.92
C GLU A 647 -14.92 -8.89 -9.46
N PHE A 648 -14.44 -7.97 -10.29
CA PHE A 648 -15.31 -6.96 -10.90
C PHE A 648 -16.42 -7.56 -11.78
N ARG A 649 -16.12 -8.67 -12.46
CA ARG A 649 -17.09 -9.35 -13.34
C ARG A 649 -18.11 -10.22 -12.60
N ASN A 650 -17.76 -10.72 -11.41
CA ASN A 650 -18.51 -11.72 -10.66
C ASN A 650 -18.94 -11.27 -9.27
N GLY A 651 -18.40 -10.19 -8.76
CA GLY A 651 -18.75 -9.62 -7.46
C GLY A 651 -19.95 -8.67 -7.54
N ILE A 652 -20.44 -8.29 -6.39
CA ILE A 652 -21.52 -7.31 -6.22
C ILE A 652 -20.95 -5.94 -5.81
N GLU A 653 -21.81 -4.95 -5.76
CA GLU A 653 -21.47 -3.64 -5.20
C GLU A 653 -22.02 -3.52 -3.77
N VAL A 654 -21.16 -3.16 -2.82
CA VAL A 654 -21.52 -2.93 -1.41
C VAL A 654 -21.00 -1.56 -0.99
N ASN A 655 -21.91 -0.66 -0.60
CA ASN A 655 -21.57 0.70 -0.15
C ASN A 655 -20.64 1.47 -1.12
N GLY A 656 -20.88 1.34 -2.43
CA GLY A 656 -20.07 1.97 -3.48
C GLY A 656 -18.76 1.25 -3.83
N THR A 657 -18.38 0.21 -3.11
CA THR A 657 -17.24 -0.64 -3.43
C THR A 657 -17.69 -1.75 -4.37
N LYS A 658 -17.07 -1.84 -5.55
CA LYS A 658 -17.36 -2.82 -6.60
C LYS A 658 -16.49 -4.07 -6.46
N GLY A 659 -16.97 -5.17 -7.04
CA GLY A 659 -16.23 -6.42 -7.07
C GLY A 659 -16.23 -7.18 -5.73
N VAL A 660 -17.20 -6.95 -4.86
CA VAL A 660 -17.28 -7.63 -3.57
C VAL A 660 -17.69 -9.08 -3.75
N PHE A 661 -16.88 -10.00 -3.22
CA PHE A 661 -17.11 -11.44 -3.26
C PHE A 661 -17.03 -12.08 -1.87
N LEU A 662 -17.37 -13.37 -1.79
CA LEU A 662 -17.27 -14.15 -0.57
C LEU A 662 -16.04 -15.06 -0.60
N GLU A 663 -15.25 -15.01 0.43
CA GLU A 663 -14.12 -15.91 0.63
C GLU A 663 -14.42 -16.85 1.81
N PHE A 664 -14.28 -18.16 1.59
CA PHE A 664 -14.52 -19.18 2.60
C PHE A 664 -13.24 -19.92 2.95
N TYR A 665 -12.94 -20.04 4.23
CA TYR A 665 -11.87 -20.91 4.71
C TYR A 665 -12.17 -21.44 6.11
N ASN A 666 -11.43 -22.47 6.54
CA ASN A 666 -11.59 -23.09 7.85
C ASN A 666 -11.14 -22.15 8.96
N ALA A 667 -12.01 -21.88 9.93
CA ALA A 667 -11.71 -20.99 11.05
C ALA A 667 -10.59 -21.52 11.97
N ALA A 668 -10.34 -22.82 11.96
CA ALA A 668 -9.26 -23.44 12.72
C ALA A 668 -7.88 -23.26 12.06
N GLN A 669 -7.81 -22.76 10.81
CA GLN A 669 -6.55 -22.42 10.18
C GLN A 669 -5.99 -21.17 10.87
N MET A 670 -4.95 -21.37 11.67
CA MET A 670 -4.28 -20.29 12.38
C MET A 670 -3.54 -19.39 11.37
N MET A 671 -3.79 -18.10 11.49
CA MET A 671 -2.96 -17.09 10.86
C MET A 671 -1.81 -16.73 11.79
N PRO A 672 -0.61 -16.41 11.27
CA PRO A 672 0.48 -15.91 12.10
C PRO A 672 0.06 -14.64 12.86
N ALA A 673 0.47 -14.50 14.11
CA ALA A 673 0.36 -13.21 14.80
C ALA A 673 1.25 -12.17 14.07
N PRO A 674 0.84 -10.90 13.93
CA PRO A 674 -0.36 -10.25 14.44
C PRO A 674 -1.60 -10.35 13.52
N MET A 675 -1.57 -11.19 12.50
CA MET A 675 -2.61 -11.30 11.46
C MET A 675 -3.83 -12.12 11.91
N GLN A 676 -3.86 -12.60 13.14
CA GLN A 676 -4.99 -13.37 13.66
C GLN A 676 -6.24 -12.50 13.74
N LEU A 677 -7.31 -12.99 13.11
CA LEU A 677 -8.62 -12.40 13.27
C LEU A 677 -9.12 -12.62 14.71
N ALA A 678 -9.80 -11.62 15.28
CA ALA A 678 -10.44 -11.78 16.59
C ALA A 678 -11.47 -12.90 16.55
N ASP A 679 -11.75 -13.51 17.72
CA ASP A 679 -12.84 -14.46 17.84
C ASP A 679 -14.19 -13.77 17.61
N GLY A 680 -15.12 -14.49 16.98
CA GLY A 680 -16.46 -13.99 16.66
C GLY A 680 -16.56 -13.26 15.32
N ASP A 681 -17.57 -12.41 15.21
CA ASP A 681 -17.85 -11.63 14.00
C ASP A 681 -17.16 -10.27 14.05
N TYR A 682 -16.79 -9.76 12.89
CA TYR A 682 -16.48 -8.36 12.65
C TYR A 682 -17.41 -7.85 11.56
N GLU A 683 -18.37 -7.03 11.95
CA GLU A 683 -19.43 -6.55 11.04
C GLU A 683 -18.85 -5.87 9.80
N GLY A 684 -19.33 -6.28 8.61
CA GLY A 684 -18.87 -5.78 7.33
C GLY A 684 -17.55 -6.35 6.81
N ARG A 685 -16.81 -7.14 7.62
CA ARG A 685 -15.52 -7.74 7.20
C ARG A 685 -15.56 -9.25 7.17
N TYR A 686 -15.84 -9.93 8.31
CA TYR A 686 -15.89 -11.39 8.37
C TYR A 686 -16.88 -11.91 9.42
N TYR A 687 -17.31 -13.14 9.22
CA TYR A 687 -18.30 -13.83 10.05
C TYR A 687 -17.84 -15.26 10.31
N ARG A 688 -18.17 -15.77 11.49
CA ARG A 688 -17.88 -17.15 11.90
C ARG A 688 -19.18 -17.95 11.92
N ARG A 689 -19.34 -18.91 11.00
CA ARG A 689 -20.57 -19.72 10.84
C ARG A 689 -20.27 -21.17 10.47
N THR A 690 -21.12 -22.06 10.91
CA THR A 690 -21.26 -23.40 10.32
C THR A 690 -22.12 -23.30 9.07
N ILE A 691 -22.10 -24.34 8.21
CA ILE A 691 -22.93 -24.34 6.99
C ILE A 691 -24.43 -24.27 7.30
N ALA A 692 -24.88 -24.73 8.47
CA ALA A 692 -26.27 -24.66 8.89
C ALA A 692 -26.75 -23.21 9.14
N GLU A 693 -25.84 -22.31 9.44
CA GLU A 693 -26.13 -20.90 9.77
C GLU A 693 -25.98 -19.95 8.53
N LEU A 694 -25.56 -20.48 7.38
CA LEU A 694 -25.40 -19.68 6.15
C LEU A 694 -26.71 -19.03 5.68
N PRO A 695 -27.89 -19.69 5.73
CA PRO A 695 -29.13 -19.04 5.32
C PRO A 695 -29.44 -17.74 6.06
N GLU A 696 -29.26 -17.73 7.38
CA GLU A 696 -29.48 -16.52 8.21
C GLU A 696 -28.44 -15.43 7.91
N LEU A 697 -27.18 -15.81 7.73
CA LEU A 697 -26.12 -14.87 7.38
C LEU A 697 -26.38 -14.24 6.00
N PHE A 698 -26.78 -15.03 5.01
CA PHE A 698 -27.03 -14.55 3.65
C PHE A 698 -28.22 -13.59 3.59
N GLU A 699 -29.28 -13.89 4.35
CA GLU A 699 -30.42 -12.97 4.52
C GLU A 699 -29.97 -11.65 5.15
N LYS A 700 -29.17 -11.71 6.22
CA LYS A 700 -28.61 -10.52 6.91
C LYS A 700 -27.77 -9.65 5.96
N LEU A 701 -26.94 -10.27 5.13
CA LEU A 701 -26.00 -9.57 4.23
C LEU A 701 -26.61 -9.22 2.86
N GLY A 702 -27.83 -9.67 2.57
CA GLY A 702 -28.47 -9.48 1.27
C GLY A 702 -27.80 -10.27 0.14
N ILE A 703 -27.13 -11.38 0.46
CA ILE A 703 -26.51 -12.30 -0.52
C ILE A 703 -27.62 -13.05 -1.25
N LYS A 704 -27.56 -13.08 -2.58
CA LYS A 704 -28.58 -13.72 -3.42
C LYS A 704 -28.32 -15.19 -3.71
N ALA A 705 -27.08 -15.65 -3.57
CA ALA A 705 -26.71 -17.03 -3.81
C ALA A 705 -27.52 -17.97 -2.91
N ASP A 706 -27.98 -19.09 -3.47
CA ASP A 706 -28.62 -20.14 -2.70
C ASP A 706 -27.58 -20.81 -1.76
N PRO A 707 -27.81 -20.81 -0.43
CA PRO A 707 -26.89 -21.44 0.50
C PRO A 707 -26.59 -22.91 0.19
N ALA A 708 -27.58 -23.67 -0.35
CA ALA A 708 -27.37 -25.06 -0.73
C ALA A 708 -26.38 -25.19 -1.90
N THR A 709 -26.45 -24.30 -2.89
CA THR A 709 -25.49 -24.24 -3.99
C THR A 709 -24.08 -23.92 -3.48
N VAL A 710 -23.95 -22.96 -2.54
CA VAL A 710 -22.65 -22.63 -1.94
C VAL A 710 -22.04 -23.81 -1.20
N ILE A 711 -22.85 -24.54 -0.44
CA ILE A 711 -22.40 -25.74 0.30
C ILE A 711 -21.94 -26.84 -0.66
N GLU A 712 -22.66 -27.06 -1.77
CA GLU A 712 -22.28 -28.03 -2.81
C GLU A 712 -20.98 -27.61 -3.49
N THR A 713 -20.80 -26.31 -3.77
CA THR A 713 -19.58 -25.74 -4.35
C THR A 713 -18.37 -25.97 -3.43
N ILE A 714 -18.50 -25.69 -2.11
CA ILE A 714 -17.44 -25.92 -1.14
C ILE A 714 -17.10 -27.41 -1.05
N ARG A 715 -18.09 -28.32 -1.03
CA ARG A 715 -17.84 -29.77 -1.01
C ARG A 715 -17.09 -30.24 -2.27
N ALA A 716 -17.50 -29.76 -3.44
CA ALA A 716 -16.83 -30.08 -4.69
C ALA A 716 -15.38 -29.57 -4.74
N TYR A 717 -15.15 -28.36 -4.24
CA TYR A 717 -13.82 -27.79 -4.07
C TYR A 717 -12.95 -28.65 -3.13
N ASP A 718 -13.45 -29.00 -1.95
CA ASP A 718 -12.71 -29.83 -0.97
C ASP A 718 -12.38 -31.22 -1.53
N MET A 719 -13.33 -31.85 -2.26
CA MET A 719 -13.07 -33.14 -2.91
C MET A 719 -11.94 -33.04 -3.94
N ALA A 720 -11.90 -31.95 -4.71
CA ALA A 720 -10.80 -31.70 -5.65
C ALA A 720 -9.46 -31.47 -4.93
N VAL A 721 -9.44 -30.69 -3.85
CA VAL A 721 -8.25 -30.49 -3.00
C VAL A 721 -7.72 -31.83 -2.47
N MET A 722 -8.62 -32.71 -2.06
CA MET A 722 -8.26 -34.04 -1.54
C MET A 722 -7.92 -35.07 -2.65
N GLY A 723 -7.90 -34.65 -3.93
CA GLY A 723 -7.56 -35.52 -5.06
C GLY A 723 -8.64 -36.55 -5.43
N GLN A 724 -9.89 -36.32 -5.00
CA GLN A 724 -11.01 -37.24 -5.27
C GLN A 724 -11.75 -36.88 -6.57
N SER A 725 -11.57 -35.69 -7.11
CA SER A 725 -12.16 -35.19 -8.35
C SER A 725 -11.31 -34.10 -8.95
N GLU A 726 -11.58 -33.72 -10.19
CA GLU A 726 -11.11 -32.45 -10.76
C GLU A 726 -11.97 -31.31 -10.25
N TYR A 727 -11.47 -30.05 -10.32
CA TYR A 727 -12.26 -28.88 -10.00
C TYR A 727 -13.40 -28.71 -11.00
N PRO A 728 -14.67 -28.68 -10.56
CA PRO A 728 -15.80 -28.75 -11.48
C PRO A 728 -16.08 -27.43 -12.21
N ASP A 729 -15.72 -26.28 -11.60
CA ASP A 729 -16.08 -24.95 -12.10
C ASP A 729 -14.89 -24.29 -12.80
N VAL A 730 -13.82 -24.09 -12.07
CA VAL A 730 -12.57 -23.47 -12.52
C VAL A 730 -11.39 -24.24 -11.94
N GLY A 731 -10.27 -24.25 -12.64
CA GLY A 731 -9.05 -24.90 -12.18
C GLY A 731 -8.49 -24.28 -10.89
N LYS A 732 -7.45 -24.89 -10.35
CA LYS A 732 -6.62 -24.33 -9.30
C LYS A 732 -5.18 -24.82 -9.45
N ALA A 733 -4.29 -23.90 -9.81
CA ALA A 733 -2.90 -24.24 -10.17
C ALA A 733 -1.98 -24.37 -8.97
N ILE A 734 -2.28 -23.73 -7.82
CA ILE A 734 -1.36 -23.58 -6.68
C ILE A 734 -2.05 -24.01 -5.39
N ALA A 735 -1.21 -24.40 -4.39
CA ALA A 735 -1.55 -24.96 -3.10
C ALA A 735 -2.93 -24.59 -2.56
N SER A 736 -3.83 -25.56 -2.57
CA SER A 736 -5.17 -25.45 -2.01
C SER A 736 -5.21 -26.07 -0.63
N ARG A 737 -6.12 -25.60 0.23
CA ARG A 737 -6.46 -26.22 1.51
C ARG A 737 -7.95 -26.50 1.54
N THR A 738 -8.34 -27.57 2.21
CA THR A 738 -9.75 -27.86 2.44
C THR A 738 -10.38 -26.78 3.31
N VAL A 739 -11.60 -26.42 2.98
CA VAL A 739 -12.45 -25.54 3.80
C VAL A 739 -13.05 -26.33 4.96
N GLY A 740 -13.46 -27.59 4.74
CA GLY A 740 -13.95 -28.48 5.77
C GLY A 740 -12.82 -29.10 6.62
N ASN A 741 -13.17 -29.53 7.83
CA ASN A 741 -12.29 -30.29 8.70
C ASN A 741 -11.95 -31.64 8.07
N VAL A 742 -10.68 -32.02 8.09
CA VAL A 742 -10.19 -33.35 7.65
C VAL A 742 -8.86 -33.62 8.34
N GLU A 743 -8.62 -34.87 8.72
CA GLU A 743 -7.34 -35.30 9.25
C GLU A 743 -6.31 -35.56 8.12
N MET A 744 -5.04 -35.44 8.48
CA MET A 744 -3.92 -35.75 7.59
C MET A 744 -3.28 -37.06 7.99
N ASN A 745 -2.79 -37.82 7.02
CA ASN A 745 -1.90 -38.96 7.23
C ASN A 745 -0.48 -38.46 7.58
N GLU A 746 0.36 -39.36 8.08
CA GLU A 746 1.77 -39.05 8.38
C GLU A 746 2.57 -38.65 7.14
N ASP A 747 2.18 -39.08 5.96
CA ASP A 747 2.79 -38.70 4.68
C ASP A 747 2.28 -37.38 4.08
N GLY A 748 1.40 -36.69 4.78
CA GLY A 748 0.82 -35.41 4.34
C GLY A 748 -0.38 -35.53 3.39
N THR A 749 -0.90 -36.72 3.14
CA THR A 749 -2.14 -36.92 2.38
C THR A 749 -3.37 -36.82 3.27
N TYR A 750 -4.54 -36.58 2.66
CA TYR A 750 -5.80 -36.42 3.40
C TYR A 750 -6.44 -37.75 3.75
N LYS A 751 -6.96 -37.88 4.97
CA LYS A 751 -7.84 -39.00 5.39
C LYS A 751 -9.28 -38.64 5.01
N VAL A 752 -9.65 -38.91 3.76
CA VAL A 752 -10.93 -38.47 3.19
C VAL A 752 -12.16 -38.92 3.96
N ASP A 753 -12.09 -40.09 4.62
CA ASP A 753 -13.17 -40.64 5.47
C ASP A 753 -13.40 -39.85 6.78
N THR A 754 -12.50 -38.93 7.14
CA THR A 754 -12.65 -38.04 8.29
C THR A 754 -13.19 -36.68 7.90
N TYR A 755 -13.47 -36.42 6.62
CA TYR A 755 -13.96 -35.12 6.15
C TYR A 755 -15.32 -34.77 6.75
N ASP A 756 -15.40 -33.62 7.38
CA ASP A 756 -16.58 -33.13 8.10
C ASP A 756 -16.79 -31.61 7.88
N LEU A 757 -17.49 -31.25 6.82
CA LEU A 757 -17.90 -29.86 6.57
C LEU A 757 -19.07 -29.45 7.47
N ASP A 758 -19.94 -30.41 7.86
CA ASP A 758 -21.19 -30.11 8.56
C ASP A 758 -20.92 -29.52 9.97
N ASN A 759 -19.85 -29.95 10.61
CA ASN A 759 -19.44 -29.48 11.93
C ASN A 759 -18.22 -28.53 11.86
N THR A 760 -17.84 -28.10 10.68
CA THR A 760 -16.74 -27.14 10.53
C THR A 760 -17.22 -25.73 10.83
N LEU A 761 -16.47 -25.00 11.67
CA LEU A 761 -16.62 -23.57 11.81
C LEU A 761 -15.86 -22.87 10.65
N LEU A 762 -16.59 -22.13 9.84
CA LEU A 762 -16.08 -21.41 8.69
C LEU A 762 -15.81 -19.97 9.06
N THR A 763 -14.76 -19.37 8.49
CA THR A 763 -14.61 -17.93 8.37
C THR A 763 -15.07 -17.53 6.97
N ILE A 764 -16.04 -16.62 6.90
CA ILE A 764 -16.60 -16.04 5.70
C ILE A 764 -16.18 -14.57 5.66
N ARG A 765 -15.41 -14.16 4.66
CA ARG A 765 -14.94 -12.79 4.50
C ARG A 765 -15.60 -12.12 3.30
N LEU A 766 -15.85 -10.81 3.45
CA LEU A 766 -16.24 -9.92 2.35
C LEU A 766 -14.97 -9.23 1.84
N MET A 767 -14.56 -9.52 0.61
CA MET A 767 -13.35 -9.02 0.00
C MET A 767 -13.66 -8.23 -1.26
N ALA A 768 -12.81 -7.28 -1.61
CA ALA A 768 -12.92 -6.49 -2.82
C ALA A 768 -11.55 -6.04 -3.32
N PRO A 769 -11.40 -5.69 -4.63
CA PRO A 769 -10.15 -5.16 -5.15
C PRO A 769 -9.90 -3.72 -4.67
N SER A 770 -8.64 -3.38 -4.42
CA SER A 770 -8.20 -2.01 -4.12
C SER A 770 -6.86 -1.70 -4.79
N THR A 771 -6.53 -0.43 -5.03
CA THR A 771 -5.23 -0.05 -5.61
C THR A 771 -4.09 -0.48 -4.69
N HIS A 772 -3.01 -1.03 -5.28
CA HIS A 772 -1.96 -1.65 -4.49
C HIS A 772 -0.55 -1.25 -4.90
N HIS A 773 -0.17 -1.44 -6.15
CA HIS A 773 1.18 -1.15 -6.65
C HIS A 773 1.09 -0.44 -8.00
N THR A 774 1.82 0.66 -8.17
CA THR A 774 1.91 1.35 -9.44
C THR A 774 3.09 0.82 -10.25
N MET A 775 2.83 0.38 -11.49
CA MET A 775 3.86 -0.23 -12.34
C MET A 775 4.76 0.81 -13.00
N GLY A 776 4.23 2.01 -13.13
CA GLY A 776 4.91 3.12 -13.79
C GLY A 776 5.62 4.05 -12.82
N GLY A 777 6.61 4.73 -13.35
CA GLY A 777 7.43 5.69 -12.62
C GLY A 777 8.52 6.27 -13.49
N VAL A 778 9.55 6.75 -12.84
CA VAL A 778 10.73 7.38 -13.47
C VAL A 778 11.55 6.33 -14.22
N VAL A 779 12.02 6.67 -15.42
CA VAL A 779 12.90 5.80 -16.21
C VAL A 779 14.30 5.81 -15.62
N VAL A 780 14.85 4.62 -15.40
CA VAL A 780 16.22 4.44 -14.89
C VAL A 780 17.01 3.45 -15.73
N ASP A 781 18.34 3.55 -15.70
CA ASP A 781 19.23 2.51 -16.19
C ASP A 781 19.51 1.42 -15.13
N VAL A 782 20.34 0.41 -15.48
CA VAL A 782 20.70 -0.68 -14.55
C VAL A 782 21.45 -0.22 -13.30
N ASN A 783 22.06 0.96 -13.32
CA ASN A 783 22.75 1.58 -12.19
C ASN A 783 21.84 2.51 -11.40
N ARG A 784 20.55 2.60 -11.78
CA ARG A 784 19.55 3.46 -11.15
C ARG A 784 19.76 4.97 -11.39
N HIS A 785 20.55 5.37 -12.39
CA HIS A 785 20.56 6.75 -12.86
C HIS A 785 19.22 7.09 -13.47
N VAL A 786 18.68 8.25 -13.14
CA VAL A 786 17.45 8.77 -13.76
C VAL A 786 17.78 9.28 -15.17
N LEU A 787 16.94 8.91 -16.14
CA LEU A 787 17.10 9.28 -17.56
C LEU A 787 16.10 10.36 -17.96
N ASP A 788 16.54 11.25 -18.87
CA ASP A 788 15.67 12.22 -19.56
C ASP A 788 14.91 11.55 -20.74
N GLU A 789 14.01 12.30 -21.40
CA GLU A 789 13.23 11.82 -22.56
C GLU A 789 14.10 11.41 -23.76
N SER A 790 15.36 11.82 -23.81
CA SER A 790 16.33 11.45 -24.83
C SER A 790 17.19 10.25 -24.43
N GLY A 791 16.99 9.69 -23.25
CA GLY A 791 17.76 8.58 -22.70
C GLY A 791 19.11 8.99 -22.11
N ASN A 792 19.36 10.28 -21.87
CA ASN A 792 20.57 10.72 -21.20
C ASN A 792 20.39 10.72 -19.68
N ILE A 793 21.49 10.45 -18.96
CA ILE A 793 21.51 10.52 -17.50
C ILE A 793 21.31 11.97 -17.05
N ILE A 794 20.42 12.19 -16.08
CA ILE A 794 20.33 13.43 -15.31
C ILE A 794 21.38 13.36 -14.19
N PRO A 795 22.48 14.11 -14.28
CA PRO A 795 23.59 13.97 -13.36
C PRO A 795 23.19 14.25 -11.91
N GLY A 796 23.67 13.43 -10.96
CA GLY A 796 23.39 13.59 -9.54
C GLY A 796 22.02 13.12 -9.08
N LEU A 797 21.19 12.58 -9.97
CA LEU A 797 19.86 12.07 -9.65
C LEU A 797 19.77 10.57 -9.90
N TYR A 798 19.36 9.84 -8.86
CA TYR A 798 19.12 8.41 -8.84
C TYR A 798 17.71 8.12 -8.33
N ALA A 799 17.15 6.97 -8.70
CA ALA A 799 15.85 6.56 -8.20
C ALA A 799 15.81 5.05 -7.93
N ALA A 800 15.08 4.63 -6.89
CA ALA A 800 15.00 3.25 -6.45
C ALA A 800 13.63 2.88 -5.90
N GLY A 801 13.18 1.65 -6.14
CA GLY A 801 11.90 1.12 -5.71
C GLY A 801 10.72 1.62 -6.55
N GLU A 802 9.52 1.59 -6.01
CA GLU A 802 8.25 1.82 -6.72
C GLU A 802 8.11 3.20 -7.39
N VAL A 803 8.98 4.17 -7.09
CA VAL A 803 9.06 5.44 -7.81
C VAL A 803 9.57 5.26 -9.24
N THR A 804 10.21 4.12 -9.55
CA THR A 804 10.76 3.77 -10.85
C THR A 804 9.78 2.93 -11.67
N GLY A 805 9.80 3.09 -12.99
CA GLY A 805 9.00 2.32 -13.94
C GLY A 805 9.85 1.35 -14.77
N GLY A 806 9.17 0.46 -15.52
CA GLY A 806 9.81 -0.45 -16.48
C GLY A 806 10.38 -1.74 -15.88
N ILE A 807 10.17 -2.02 -14.60
CA ILE A 807 10.72 -3.23 -13.94
C ILE A 807 9.73 -4.40 -13.99
N HIS A 808 8.49 -4.18 -13.57
CA HIS A 808 7.52 -5.26 -13.39
C HIS A 808 6.53 -5.46 -14.54
N GLY A 809 6.70 -4.71 -15.64
CA GLY A 809 5.69 -4.70 -16.70
C GLY A 809 4.37 -4.09 -16.27
N GLY A 810 3.24 -4.70 -16.63
CA GLY A 810 1.90 -4.25 -16.29
C GLY A 810 1.30 -4.92 -15.04
N ASN A 811 1.96 -5.97 -14.54
CA ASN A 811 1.55 -6.70 -13.32
C ASN A 811 2.76 -7.25 -12.57
N ARG A 812 2.88 -6.96 -11.29
CA ARG A 812 4.00 -7.39 -10.45
C ARG A 812 3.67 -8.69 -9.72
N LEU A 813 4.54 -9.71 -9.86
CA LEU A 813 4.40 -10.95 -9.11
C LEU A 813 4.49 -10.74 -7.59
N GLY A 814 3.68 -11.47 -6.83
CA GLY A 814 3.72 -11.46 -5.37
C GLY A 814 5.15 -11.70 -4.87
N GLY A 815 5.62 -10.97 -3.85
CA GLY A 815 6.96 -11.09 -3.29
C GLY A 815 8.09 -10.39 -4.07
N ASN A 816 7.93 -10.03 -5.35
CA ASN A 816 8.98 -9.35 -6.11
C ASN A 816 9.29 -7.93 -5.63
N ALA A 817 8.32 -7.22 -5.01
CA ALA A 817 8.53 -5.84 -4.60
C ALA A 817 9.63 -5.69 -3.55
N ILE A 818 9.63 -6.54 -2.51
CA ILE A 818 10.60 -6.41 -1.40
C ILE A 818 12.02 -6.64 -1.89
N VAL A 819 12.27 -7.69 -2.67
CA VAL A 819 13.63 -7.93 -3.20
C VAL A 819 14.05 -6.82 -4.16
N GLU A 820 13.13 -6.35 -5.02
CA GLU A 820 13.43 -5.26 -5.96
C GLU A 820 13.83 -3.98 -5.23
N ILE A 821 13.04 -3.49 -4.27
CA ILE A 821 13.31 -2.21 -3.59
C ILE A 821 14.63 -2.22 -2.83
N PHE A 822 14.99 -3.34 -2.18
CA PHE A 822 16.27 -3.46 -1.48
C PHE A 822 17.45 -3.53 -2.44
N VAL A 823 17.33 -4.30 -3.53
CA VAL A 823 18.37 -4.36 -4.57
C VAL A 823 18.56 -3.01 -5.24
N SER A 824 17.46 -2.36 -5.66
CA SER A 824 17.55 -1.08 -6.36
C SER A 824 18.13 0.03 -5.48
N GLY A 825 17.74 0.09 -4.20
CA GLY A 825 18.32 1.04 -3.24
C GLY A 825 19.82 0.87 -3.08
N ARG A 826 20.28 -0.37 -2.88
CA ARG A 826 21.71 -0.68 -2.80
C ARG A 826 22.45 -0.36 -4.10
N THR A 827 21.84 -0.65 -5.23
CA THR A 827 22.44 -0.36 -6.55
C THR A 827 22.62 1.15 -6.77
N ALA A 828 21.61 1.97 -6.42
CA ALA A 828 21.72 3.42 -6.50
C ALA A 828 22.87 3.98 -5.66
N ALA A 829 23.04 3.49 -4.42
CA ALA A 829 24.12 3.91 -3.54
C ALA A 829 25.50 3.51 -4.09
N LYS A 830 25.64 2.28 -4.60
CA LYS A 830 26.88 1.83 -5.25
C LYS A 830 27.22 2.66 -6.47
N ALA A 831 26.22 3.00 -7.30
CA ALA A 831 26.43 3.86 -8.46
C ALA A 831 26.92 5.26 -8.06
N ILE A 832 26.35 5.86 -7.00
CA ILE A 832 26.87 7.13 -6.44
C ILE A 832 28.32 6.99 -6.05
N THR A 833 28.70 5.88 -5.42
CA THR A 833 30.09 5.63 -5.02
C THR A 833 31.01 5.52 -6.21
N GLU A 834 30.61 4.81 -7.27
CA GLU A 834 31.40 4.64 -8.49
C GLU A 834 31.56 5.96 -9.26
N ASP A 835 30.51 6.74 -9.42
CA ASP A 835 30.49 8.01 -10.17
C ASP A 835 31.32 9.12 -9.52
N ASN A 836 31.65 8.98 -8.23
CA ASN A 836 32.41 9.97 -7.46
C ASN A 836 33.79 9.47 -7.02
N LYS A 837 34.29 8.38 -7.66
CA LYS A 837 35.71 7.94 -7.50
C LYS A 837 36.61 8.84 -8.34
#